data_2975adc97daf8400d38566c06d4fc96a
#
_entry.id   2975adc97daf8400d38566c06d4fc96a
#
_cell.length_a   1.000
_cell.length_b   1.000
_cell.length_c   1.000
_cell.angle_alpha   90.00
_cell.angle_beta   90.00
_cell.angle_gamma   90.00
#
_symmetry.space_group_name_H-M   'P 1'
#
loop_
_entity.id
_entity.type
_entity.pdbx_description
1 polymer ?
#
loop_
_entity_poly.entity_id
_entity_poly.type
_entity_poly.pdbx_seq_one_letter_code
_entity_poly.pdbx_strand_id
1 'polypeptide(L)'
;MKKSLFWLLALVLSPVAVLVVITPMDSQKQYIFGLLSIGILFLMGFSKRRSVSVIMVVTSLLMSTRYMYFRLTQTLHFNSSIEAILGMGLFLAEVYIWVMLLLNYLQTVWPLKRGIVPLPDDMSKWPTVDIYIPSYNEPLEVVRDTVLAAQCIDYPKDKMKIYLLDDGKRSEFAVFAADVGVGYITRNDNNHAKAGNLNHALTLTQGELICVFDCDHVATRVFLQATVGGFLKDPMLALVQTPHYFYSPDPFERNLSVGRNIPNEGMLFYGPIQQGNDNWNATFFCGSCAVIRREALAQIGGFAVETVTEDAHTALKFQRLGWKSAFLDIPLAAGLATERLVVHVIQRTRWARGMTQIFRVDNPLFGRGLTFQQRLCYLSAMLYYQFALPRVVFVTAPLAYLLFNLNIIYSSASLIVSYALPHLFLAIYVGSRMNGRYRYSFWGEIYDIVLAFHLVLPTLVTMIFPKRGKFNVTDKGGLLDVGYFDFTVVRPHLVVACLLALGVVVGIVRAIGHDYFGSDPNVIALNVGWGIYSLIFLLAAIAVARETRQVRKTIRIDVDIPVVIHYASGIVSRSHTADLSMGGCRVVAPDNRHLEDDIEEIELILQSGAISIPAQLVTSDERFLRLKFDEDIPLSRRRELVRVVLARADAWINPPRPQDNPFRSFFTILRCVFELFWLTWKTRRSQRNRATVAKTAQEDGTL
;
A
#
# COMPACT_ATOMS: atom_id res chain seq x y z
N MET A 1 -25.61 19.40 -26.78
CA MET A 1 -26.05 18.14 -27.43
C MET A 1 -25.60 16.86 -26.70
N LYS A 2 -24.28 16.66 -26.37
CA LYS A 2 -23.82 15.43 -25.69
C LYS A 2 -24.35 15.26 -24.25
N LYS A 3 -24.50 16.34 -23.48
CA LYS A 3 -25.03 16.27 -22.10
C LYS A 3 -26.53 15.95 -22.06
N SER A 4 -27.33 16.53 -22.93
CA SER A 4 -28.77 16.28 -23.02
C SER A 4 -29.10 14.86 -23.45
N LEU A 5 -28.33 14.31 -24.41
CA LEU A 5 -28.48 12.90 -24.84
C LEU A 5 -28.11 11.94 -23.70
N PHE A 6 -27.09 12.25 -22.91
CA PHE A 6 -26.73 11.44 -21.75
C PHE A 6 -27.85 11.39 -20.70
N TRP A 7 -28.47 12.54 -20.37
CA TRP A 7 -29.57 12.58 -19.41
C TRP A 7 -30.83 11.89 -19.93
N LEU A 8 -31.10 11.99 -21.24
CA LEU A 8 -32.21 11.27 -21.86
C LEU A 8 -32.01 9.74 -21.80
N LEU A 9 -30.79 9.27 -22.14
CA LEU A 9 -30.44 7.86 -22.02
C LEU A 9 -30.50 7.37 -20.56
N ALA A 10 -30.01 8.14 -19.61
CA ALA A 10 -30.12 7.81 -18.19
C ALA A 10 -31.56 7.71 -17.73
N LEU A 11 -32.44 8.62 -18.17
CA LEU A 11 -33.86 8.62 -17.88
C LEU A 11 -34.58 7.37 -18.44
N VAL A 12 -34.23 6.98 -19.68
CA VAL A 12 -34.85 5.81 -20.33
C VAL A 12 -34.33 4.50 -19.76
N LEU A 13 -33.03 4.43 -19.43
CA LEU A 13 -32.40 3.18 -18.93
C LEU A 13 -32.66 2.97 -17.43
N SER A 14 -32.95 4.00 -16.64
CA SER A 14 -33.16 3.85 -15.19
C SER A 14 -34.38 2.98 -14.85
N PRO A 15 -35.55 3.07 -15.51
CA PRO A 15 -36.66 2.14 -15.21
C PRO A 15 -36.31 0.69 -15.55
N VAL A 16 -35.59 0.47 -16.65
CA VAL A 16 -35.13 -0.88 -17.05
C VAL A 16 -34.15 -1.44 -16.00
N ALA A 17 -33.21 -0.61 -15.51
CA ALA A 17 -32.31 -0.99 -14.43
C ALA A 17 -33.05 -1.37 -13.15
N VAL A 18 -34.06 -0.57 -12.77
CA VAL A 18 -34.93 -0.87 -11.61
C VAL A 18 -35.66 -2.21 -11.82
N LEU A 19 -36.27 -2.43 -12.97
CA LEU A 19 -36.95 -3.70 -13.30
C LEU A 19 -36.00 -4.88 -13.21
N VAL A 20 -34.79 -4.76 -13.75
CA VAL A 20 -33.76 -5.82 -13.64
C VAL A 20 -33.42 -6.13 -12.19
N VAL A 21 -33.37 -5.12 -11.32
CA VAL A 21 -33.05 -5.30 -9.90
C VAL A 21 -34.20 -5.96 -9.13
N ILE A 22 -35.44 -5.48 -9.30
CA ILE A 22 -36.59 -5.86 -8.45
C ILE A 22 -37.35 -7.10 -8.94
N THR A 23 -37.19 -7.52 -10.22
CA THR A 23 -37.93 -8.66 -10.76
C THR A 23 -37.46 -9.97 -10.10
N PRO A 24 -38.31 -10.67 -9.35
CA PRO A 24 -37.94 -11.94 -8.75
C PRO A 24 -37.83 -13.03 -9.82
N MET A 25 -36.86 -13.90 -9.68
CA MET A 25 -36.64 -15.05 -10.55
C MET A 25 -36.42 -16.30 -9.71
N ASP A 26 -36.92 -17.45 -10.19
CA ASP A 26 -36.55 -18.73 -9.62
C ASP A 26 -35.06 -19.03 -9.89
N SER A 27 -34.51 -20.01 -9.18
CA SER A 27 -33.07 -20.33 -9.28
C SER A 27 -32.61 -20.63 -10.70
N GLN A 28 -33.41 -21.35 -11.50
CA GLN A 28 -33.03 -21.72 -12.87
C GLN A 28 -32.94 -20.49 -13.79
N LYS A 29 -33.98 -19.63 -13.79
CA LYS A 29 -33.97 -18.39 -14.57
C LYS A 29 -32.88 -17.45 -14.14
N GLN A 30 -32.64 -17.36 -12.83
CA GLN A 30 -31.57 -16.54 -12.27
C GLN A 30 -30.18 -17.06 -12.69
N TYR A 31 -29.95 -18.37 -12.71
CA TYR A 31 -28.71 -18.95 -13.26
C TYR A 31 -28.49 -18.59 -14.71
N ILE A 32 -29.51 -18.77 -15.57
CA ILE A 32 -29.42 -18.43 -16.99
C ILE A 32 -29.09 -16.93 -17.14
N PHE A 33 -29.83 -16.06 -16.44
CA PHE A 33 -29.59 -14.62 -16.47
C PHE A 33 -28.16 -14.26 -16.03
N GLY A 34 -27.69 -14.87 -14.94
CA GLY A 34 -26.33 -14.69 -14.44
C GLY A 34 -25.26 -15.15 -15.42
N LEU A 35 -25.39 -16.33 -15.99
CA LEU A 35 -24.46 -16.88 -16.98
C LEU A 35 -24.41 -16.03 -18.26
N LEU A 36 -25.57 -15.58 -18.75
CA LEU A 36 -25.63 -14.68 -19.91
C LEU A 36 -24.93 -13.35 -19.61
N SER A 37 -25.16 -12.78 -18.41
CA SER A 37 -24.48 -11.56 -17.98
C SER A 37 -22.95 -11.73 -17.91
N ILE A 38 -22.48 -12.84 -17.35
CA ILE A 38 -21.05 -13.19 -17.29
C ILE A 38 -20.48 -13.34 -18.72
N GLY A 39 -21.16 -14.10 -19.60
CA GLY A 39 -20.72 -14.32 -20.98
C GLY A 39 -20.61 -13.02 -21.78
N ILE A 40 -21.61 -12.15 -21.68
CA ILE A 40 -21.61 -10.84 -22.34
C ILE A 40 -20.45 -9.98 -21.83
N LEU A 41 -20.27 -9.87 -20.52
CA LEU A 41 -19.18 -9.06 -19.96
C LEU A 41 -17.81 -9.64 -20.28
N PHE A 42 -17.68 -10.97 -20.32
CA PHE A 42 -16.44 -11.62 -20.74
C PHE A 42 -16.07 -11.25 -22.19
N LEU A 43 -17.02 -11.32 -23.11
CA LEU A 43 -16.82 -10.88 -24.51
C LEU A 43 -16.49 -9.38 -24.59
N MET A 44 -17.18 -8.55 -23.83
CA MET A 44 -16.89 -7.11 -23.75
C MET A 44 -15.48 -6.84 -23.22
N GLY A 45 -14.93 -7.69 -22.37
CA GLY A 45 -13.61 -7.58 -21.79
C GLY A 45 -12.45 -7.55 -22.80
N PHE A 46 -12.62 -8.05 -24.01
CA PHE A 46 -11.62 -7.95 -25.09
C PHE A 46 -11.49 -6.53 -25.66
N SER A 47 -12.49 -5.67 -25.47
CA SER A 47 -12.45 -4.29 -25.94
C SER A 47 -11.66 -3.37 -25.00
N LYS A 48 -10.73 -2.58 -25.55
CA LYS A 48 -9.98 -1.55 -24.80
C LYS A 48 -10.70 -0.20 -24.72
N ARG A 49 -11.92 -0.09 -25.29
CA ARG A 49 -12.67 1.17 -25.31
C ARG A 49 -13.19 1.53 -23.92
N ARG A 50 -13.03 2.78 -23.52
CA ARG A 50 -13.48 3.28 -22.20
C ARG A 50 -14.99 3.17 -22.01
N SER A 51 -15.78 3.43 -23.06
CA SER A 51 -17.24 3.27 -23.02
C SER A 51 -17.65 1.85 -22.64
N VAL A 52 -16.93 0.84 -23.15
CA VAL A 52 -17.17 -0.56 -22.79
C VAL A 52 -16.87 -0.81 -21.32
N SER A 53 -15.77 -0.27 -20.80
CA SER A 53 -15.46 -0.36 -19.37
C SER A 53 -16.54 0.25 -18.48
N VAL A 54 -17.12 1.39 -18.88
CA VAL A 54 -18.24 2.01 -18.16
C VAL A 54 -19.47 1.09 -18.16
N ILE A 55 -19.83 0.50 -19.31
CA ILE A 55 -20.96 -0.46 -19.38
C ILE A 55 -20.71 -1.67 -18.49
N MET A 56 -19.48 -2.21 -18.49
CA MET A 56 -19.10 -3.33 -17.62
C MET A 56 -19.28 -2.97 -16.13
N VAL A 57 -18.85 -1.78 -15.72
CA VAL A 57 -19.02 -1.28 -14.34
C VAL A 57 -20.51 -1.16 -14.01
N VAL A 58 -21.32 -0.55 -14.88
CA VAL A 58 -22.76 -0.42 -14.65
C VAL A 58 -23.43 -1.79 -14.53
N THR A 59 -23.10 -2.74 -15.40
CA THR A 59 -23.67 -4.09 -15.33
C THR A 59 -23.25 -4.82 -14.05
N SER A 60 -21.99 -4.70 -13.63
CA SER A 60 -21.51 -5.24 -12.36
C SER A 60 -22.28 -4.66 -11.17
N LEU A 61 -22.50 -3.34 -11.17
CA LEU A 61 -23.30 -2.67 -10.13
C LEU A 61 -24.76 -3.12 -10.12
N LEU A 62 -25.37 -3.29 -11.29
CA LEU A 62 -26.76 -3.80 -11.41
C LEU A 62 -26.87 -5.21 -10.79
N MET A 63 -25.94 -6.10 -11.12
CA MET A 63 -25.94 -7.46 -10.57
C MET A 63 -25.66 -7.46 -9.07
N SER A 64 -24.78 -6.60 -8.58
CA SER A 64 -24.53 -6.44 -7.15
C SER A 64 -25.75 -5.88 -6.42
N THR A 65 -26.42 -4.88 -6.99
CA THR A 65 -27.63 -4.29 -6.41
C THR A 65 -28.81 -5.28 -6.43
N ARG A 66 -28.91 -6.09 -7.50
CA ARG A 66 -29.89 -7.18 -7.61
C ARG A 66 -29.67 -8.24 -6.51
N TYR A 67 -28.40 -8.62 -6.24
CA TYR A 67 -28.04 -9.49 -5.12
C TYR A 67 -28.47 -8.87 -3.78
N MET A 68 -28.16 -7.59 -3.54
CA MET A 68 -28.53 -6.90 -2.30
C MET A 68 -30.05 -6.79 -2.13
N TYR A 69 -30.80 -6.56 -3.21
CA TYR A 69 -32.26 -6.57 -3.17
C TYR A 69 -32.82 -7.95 -2.81
N PHE A 70 -32.29 -9.03 -3.39
CA PHE A 70 -32.62 -10.41 -3.01
C PHE A 70 -32.33 -10.66 -1.52
N ARG A 71 -31.16 -10.26 -1.03
CA ARG A 71 -30.78 -10.38 0.38
C ARG A 71 -31.78 -9.68 1.30
N LEU A 72 -32.12 -8.45 0.98
CA LEU A 72 -33.03 -7.62 1.77
C LEU A 72 -34.45 -8.18 1.82
N THR A 73 -34.97 -8.66 0.68
CA THR A 73 -36.39 -8.97 0.54
C THR A 73 -36.73 -10.44 0.77
N GLN A 74 -35.77 -11.37 0.62
CA GLN A 74 -36.06 -12.81 0.61
C GLN A 74 -35.27 -13.64 1.62
N THR A 75 -34.28 -13.05 2.32
CA THR A 75 -33.40 -13.87 3.17
C THR A 75 -33.28 -13.44 4.62
N LEU A 76 -33.92 -12.34 5.02
CA LEU A 76 -33.89 -11.80 6.39
C LEU A 76 -35.05 -12.34 7.24
N HIS A 77 -35.22 -13.65 7.27
CA HIS A 77 -36.14 -14.35 8.15
C HIS A 77 -35.29 -15.15 9.14
N PHE A 78 -35.64 -15.09 10.40
CA PHE A 78 -34.85 -15.70 11.47
C PHE A 78 -35.74 -16.44 12.45
N ASN A 79 -35.35 -17.64 12.87
CA ASN A 79 -36.08 -18.47 13.78
C ASN A 79 -35.72 -18.18 15.25
N SER A 80 -34.62 -17.48 15.51
CA SER A 80 -34.13 -17.13 16.83
C SER A 80 -33.49 -15.75 16.89
N SER A 81 -33.42 -15.16 18.08
CA SER A 81 -32.71 -13.86 18.27
C SER A 81 -31.23 -13.93 17.92
N ILE A 82 -30.58 -15.08 18.14
CA ILE A 82 -29.18 -15.29 17.81
C ILE A 82 -28.97 -15.27 16.27
N GLU A 83 -29.82 -16.00 15.54
CA GLU A 83 -29.82 -15.97 14.07
C GLU A 83 -30.09 -14.57 13.55
N ALA A 84 -31.03 -13.83 14.16
CA ALA A 84 -31.32 -12.45 13.79
C ALA A 84 -30.10 -11.52 13.98
N ILE A 85 -29.38 -11.61 15.10
CA ILE A 85 -28.18 -10.80 15.37
C ILE A 85 -27.07 -11.14 14.39
N LEU A 86 -26.77 -12.43 14.20
CA LEU A 86 -25.69 -12.87 13.31
C LEU A 86 -26.03 -12.63 11.84
N GLY A 87 -27.27 -12.94 11.41
CA GLY A 87 -27.72 -12.73 10.04
C GLY A 87 -27.83 -11.26 9.66
N MET A 88 -28.30 -10.39 10.57
CA MET A 88 -28.29 -8.94 10.36
C MET A 88 -26.86 -8.39 10.36
N GLY A 89 -25.98 -8.90 11.21
CA GLY A 89 -24.55 -8.56 11.19
C GLY A 89 -23.90 -8.89 9.86
N LEU A 90 -24.18 -10.09 9.30
CA LEU A 90 -23.69 -10.48 7.96
C LEU A 90 -24.29 -9.56 6.88
N PHE A 91 -25.59 -9.29 6.90
CA PHE A 91 -26.23 -8.40 5.94
C PHE A 91 -25.65 -6.98 5.97
N LEU A 92 -25.39 -6.42 7.13
CA LEU A 92 -24.75 -5.11 7.27
C LEU A 92 -23.30 -5.12 6.74
N ALA A 93 -22.58 -6.22 6.91
CA ALA A 93 -21.26 -6.39 6.32
C ALA A 93 -21.32 -6.44 4.78
N GLU A 94 -22.34 -7.10 4.21
CA GLU A 94 -22.60 -7.12 2.75
C GLU A 94 -22.97 -5.73 2.25
N VAL A 95 -23.83 -4.98 2.95
CA VAL A 95 -24.15 -3.58 2.62
C VAL A 95 -22.90 -2.71 2.61
N TYR A 96 -22.01 -2.88 3.60
CA TYR A 96 -20.73 -2.17 3.63
C TYR A 96 -19.89 -2.45 2.37
N ILE A 97 -19.71 -3.72 1.98
CA ILE A 97 -18.95 -4.07 0.77
C ILE A 97 -19.62 -3.52 -0.49
N TRP A 98 -20.95 -3.59 -0.58
CA TRP A 98 -21.68 -3.03 -1.71
C TRP A 98 -21.48 -1.50 -1.82
N VAL A 99 -21.54 -0.76 -0.72
CA VAL A 99 -21.24 0.68 -0.69
C VAL A 99 -19.79 0.95 -1.09
N MET A 100 -18.84 0.17 -0.58
CA MET A 100 -17.42 0.31 -0.96
C MET A 100 -17.19 0.02 -2.44
N LEU A 101 -17.91 -0.95 -3.04
CA LEU A 101 -17.85 -1.23 -4.47
C LEU A 101 -18.36 -0.03 -5.30
N LEU A 102 -19.48 0.59 -4.90
CA LEU A 102 -20.02 1.81 -5.53
C LEU A 102 -19.00 2.96 -5.50
N LEU A 103 -18.43 3.22 -4.31
CA LEU A 103 -17.46 4.30 -4.11
C LEU A 103 -16.15 4.05 -4.86
N ASN A 104 -15.67 2.81 -4.86
CA ASN A 104 -14.47 2.43 -5.62
C ASN A 104 -14.66 2.63 -7.14
N TYR A 105 -15.81 2.25 -7.69
CA TYR A 105 -16.09 2.48 -9.11
C TYR A 105 -16.22 3.97 -9.44
N LEU A 106 -16.83 4.78 -8.57
CA LEU A 106 -16.87 6.24 -8.73
C LEU A 106 -15.47 6.84 -8.86
N GLN A 107 -14.51 6.34 -8.07
CA GLN A 107 -13.14 6.81 -8.08
C GLN A 107 -12.31 6.26 -9.25
N THR A 108 -12.54 5.01 -9.68
CA THR A 108 -11.64 4.32 -10.62
C THR A 108 -12.13 4.28 -12.06
N VAL A 109 -13.43 4.49 -12.33
CA VAL A 109 -13.98 4.44 -13.69
C VAL A 109 -13.49 5.59 -14.59
N TRP A 110 -13.14 6.73 -13.98
CA TRP A 110 -12.74 7.94 -14.71
C TRP A 110 -11.46 8.59 -14.13
N PRO A 111 -10.31 7.89 -14.11
CA PRO A 111 -9.08 8.45 -13.58
C PRO A 111 -8.57 9.61 -14.45
N LEU A 112 -8.15 10.70 -13.81
CA LEU A 112 -7.51 11.82 -14.48
C LEU A 112 -5.99 11.58 -14.52
N LYS A 113 -5.44 11.53 -15.73
CA LYS A 113 -3.99 11.45 -15.94
C LYS A 113 -3.46 12.87 -16.22
N ARG A 114 -2.84 13.47 -15.21
CA ARG A 114 -2.18 14.75 -15.36
C ARG A 114 -0.83 14.59 -16.03
N GLY A 115 -0.52 15.49 -16.97
CA GLY A 115 0.84 15.70 -17.46
C GLY A 115 1.60 16.71 -16.59
N ILE A 116 2.90 16.69 -16.69
CA ILE A 116 3.78 17.71 -16.09
C ILE A 116 3.46 19.07 -16.75
N VAL A 117 3.28 20.09 -15.93
CA VAL A 117 3.21 21.49 -16.40
C VAL A 117 4.63 22.03 -16.37
N PRO A 118 5.23 22.38 -17.53
CA PRO A 118 6.60 22.87 -17.57
C PRO A 118 6.72 24.20 -16.84
N LEU A 119 7.88 24.42 -16.24
CA LEU A 119 8.29 25.71 -15.71
C LEU A 119 8.65 26.65 -16.87
N PRO A 120 8.48 27.98 -16.71
CA PRO A 120 8.95 28.94 -17.71
C PRO A 120 10.47 28.93 -17.80
N ASP A 121 11.01 29.25 -18.99
CA ASP A 121 12.47 29.34 -19.21
C ASP A 121 13.11 30.43 -18.34
N ASP A 122 12.38 31.48 -18.06
CA ASP A 122 12.78 32.55 -17.16
C ASP A 122 12.73 32.09 -15.69
N MET A 123 13.88 31.69 -15.16
CA MET A 123 14.02 31.21 -13.78
C MET A 123 13.68 32.31 -12.75
N SER A 124 13.66 33.59 -13.10
CA SER A 124 13.27 34.67 -12.18
C SER A 124 11.82 34.51 -11.70
N LYS A 125 10.96 33.93 -12.54
CA LYS A 125 9.54 33.68 -12.26
C LYS A 125 9.27 32.40 -11.42
N TRP A 126 10.29 31.61 -11.17
CA TRP A 126 10.12 30.38 -10.35
C TRP A 126 9.91 30.79 -8.90
N PRO A 127 8.93 30.19 -8.19
CA PRO A 127 8.66 30.53 -6.80
C PRO A 127 9.76 30.01 -5.87
N THR A 128 9.86 30.61 -4.70
CA THR A 128 10.73 30.10 -3.63
C THR A 128 10.12 28.87 -2.97
N VAL A 129 10.97 27.89 -2.65
CA VAL A 129 10.55 26.60 -2.07
C VAL A 129 11.35 26.30 -0.81
N ASP A 130 10.64 26.02 0.29
CA ASP A 130 11.21 25.48 1.50
C ASP A 130 10.97 23.95 1.54
N ILE A 131 12.03 23.16 1.61
CA ILE A 131 11.97 21.72 1.72
C ILE A 131 12.06 21.33 3.20
N TYR A 132 11.05 20.65 3.73
CA TYR A 132 10.97 20.20 5.10
C TYR A 132 11.20 18.69 5.19
N ILE A 133 12.16 18.29 6.04
CA ILE A 133 12.51 16.89 6.31
C ILE A 133 12.35 16.67 7.84
N PRO A 134 11.13 16.31 8.30
CA PRO A 134 10.88 16.07 9.73
C PRO A 134 11.46 14.74 10.18
N SER A 135 12.14 14.73 11.32
CA SER A 135 12.73 13.57 11.98
C SER A 135 12.49 13.59 13.48
N TYR A 136 12.46 12.40 14.10
CA TYR A 136 12.28 12.23 15.55
C TYR A 136 13.23 11.17 16.14
N ASN A 137 13.02 9.87 15.81
CA ASN A 137 13.78 8.74 16.35
C ASN A 137 14.64 8.03 15.30
N GLU A 138 14.53 8.43 14.03
CA GLU A 138 15.22 7.74 12.94
C GLU A 138 16.73 7.95 13.04
N PRO A 139 17.53 6.92 12.72
CA PRO A 139 18.98 7.03 12.75
C PRO A 139 19.48 7.98 11.64
N LEU A 140 20.60 8.65 11.88
CA LEU A 140 21.19 9.60 10.94
C LEU A 140 21.48 8.99 9.58
N GLU A 141 21.83 7.70 9.50
CA GLU A 141 22.08 6.98 8.26
C GLU A 141 20.90 7.02 7.29
N VAL A 142 19.66 6.93 7.81
CA VAL A 142 18.44 7.00 7.02
C VAL A 142 18.19 8.42 6.54
N VAL A 143 18.31 9.39 7.43
CA VAL A 143 17.99 10.81 7.17
C VAL A 143 19.02 11.44 6.24
N ARG A 144 20.28 11.05 6.36
CA ARG A 144 21.41 11.56 5.59
C ARG A 144 21.16 11.46 4.07
N ASP A 145 20.75 10.30 3.60
CA ASP A 145 20.55 10.07 2.16
C ASP A 145 19.37 10.89 1.60
N THR A 146 18.32 11.12 2.41
CA THR A 146 17.19 12.00 2.07
C THR A 146 17.63 13.46 1.93
N VAL A 147 18.44 13.96 2.89
CA VAL A 147 18.96 15.34 2.83
C VAL A 147 19.88 15.53 1.63
N LEU A 148 20.79 14.58 1.38
CA LEU A 148 21.70 14.64 0.24
C LEU A 148 20.94 14.56 -1.10
N ALA A 149 19.89 13.75 -1.20
CA ALA A 149 19.02 13.69 -2.38
C ALA A 149 18.27 15.00 -2.61
N ALA A 150 17.76 15.63 -1.56
CA ALA A 150 17.13 16.95 -1.65
C ALA A 150 18.11 18.02 -2.17
N GLN A 151 19.38 17.96 -1.79
CA GLN A 151 20.43 18.84 -2.33
C GLN A 151 20.72 18.62 -3.83
N CYS A 152 20.43 17.40 -4.34
CA CYS A 152 20.59 17.06 -5.74
C CYS A 152 19.42 17.55 -6.63
N ILE A 153 18.38 18.14 -6.07
CA ILE A 153 17.24 18.66 -6.84
C ILE A 153 17.71 19.83 -7.75
N ASP A 154 17.38 19.70 -9.02
CA ASP A 154 17.71 20.70 -10.05
C ASP A 154 16.75 21.91 -9.93
N TYR A 155 17.08 22.83 -9.04
CA TYR A 155 16.35 24.07 -8.78
C TYR A 155 17.33 25.19 -8.39
N PRO A 156 17.08 26.48 -8.70
CA PRO A 156 17.99 27.57 -8.32
C PRO A 156 18.25 27.61 -6.82
N LYS A 157 19.51 27.65 -6.42
CA LYS A 157 19.93 27.51 -5.01
C LYS A 157 19.49 28.70 -4.15
N ASP A 158 19.35 29.87 -4.73
CA ASP A 158 18.83 31.07 -4.09
C ASP A 158 17.31 31.00 -3.83
N LYS A 159 16.59 30.12 -4.58
CA LYS A 159 15.14 29.92 -4.49
C LYS A 159 14.74 28.64 -3.77
N MET A 160 15.68 27.79 -3.37
CA MET A 160 15.41 26.55 -2.66
C MET A 160 16.18 26.47 -1.36
N LYS A 161 15.49 26.29 -0.25
CA LYS A 161 16.10 26.08 1.06
C LYS A 161 15.65 24.74 1.64
N ILE A 162 16.59 24.03 2.26
CA ILE A 162 16.34 22.72 2.85
C ILE A 162 16.46 22.84 4.35
N TYR A 163 15.51 22.30 5.09
CA TYR A 163 15.44 22.33 6.53
C TYR A 163 15.25 20.91 7.10
N LEU A 164 16.19 20.52 7.96
CA LEU A 164 16.09 19.33 8.80
C LEU A 164 15.37 19.72 10.09
N LEU A 165 14.17 19.14 10.30
CA LEU A 165 13.31 19.46 11.43
C LEU A 165 13.42 18.34 12.47
N ASP A 166 14.27 18.51 13.49
CA ASP A 166 14.60 17.44 14.43
C ASP A 166 13.88 17.60 15.80
N ASP A 167 12.79 16.87 15.97
CA ASP A 167 12.09 16.76 17.27
C ASP A 167 12.88 15.93 18.31
N GLY A 168 13.91 15.18 17.86
CA GLY A 168 14.83 14.42 18.71
C GLY A 168 15.90 15.29 19.39
N LYS A 169 16.15 16.51 18.90
CA LYS A 169 17.15 17.47 19.44
C LYS A 169 18.56 16.89 19.53
N ARG A 170 18.99 16.20 18.50
CA ARG A 170 20.21 15.40 18.47
C ARG A 170 21.39 16.21 17.98
N SER A 171 22.47 16.28 18.77
CA SER A 171 23.69 17.04 18.42
C SER A 171 24.35 16.56 17.13
N GLU A 172 24.36 15.26 16.86
CA GLU A 172 24.87 14.69 15.63
C GLU A 172 24.12 15.17 14.37
N PHE A 173 22.81 15.43 14.48
CA PHE A 173 21.99 15.99 13.39
C PHE A 173 22.31 17.47 13.16
N ALA A 174 22.58 18.22 14.22
CA ALA A 174 22.99 19.62 14.12
C ALA A 174 24.35 19.74 13.42
N VAL A 175 25.32 18.91 13.82
CA VAL A 175 26.64 18.86 13.18
C VAL A 175 26.49 18.48 11.70
N PHE A 176 25.77 17.39 11.39
CA PHE A 176 25.53 16.97 10.02
C PHE A 176 24.88 18.08 9.16
N ALA A 177 23.85 18.75 9.70
CA ALA A 177 23.16 19.83 8.98
C ALA A 177 24.12 21.00 8.65
N ALA A 178 25.01 21.36 9.60
CA ALA A 178 26.03 22.37 9.40
C ALA A 178 27.06 21.93 8.31
N ASP A 179 27.53 20.68 8.36
CA ASP A 179 28.53 20.13 7.43
C ASP A 179 27.99 20.11 5.98
N VAL A 180 26.68 19.83 5.80
CA VAL A 180 26.08 19.81 4.44
C VAL A 180 25.44 21.17 4.07
N GLY A 181 25.43 22.16 4.96
CA GLY A 181 24.92 23.51 4.70
C GLY A 181 23.39 23.57 4.55
N VAL A 182 22.62 22.81 5.34
CA VAL A 182 21.15 22.89 5.42
C VAL A 182 20.69 23.51 6.74
N GLY A 183 19.49 24.10 6.76
CA GLY A 183 18.90 24.63 7.99
C GLY A 183 18.59 23.51 8.99
N TYR A 184 18.86 23.76 10.25
CA TYR A 184 18.52 22.86 11.37
C TYR A 184 17.52 23.55 12.29
N ILE A 185 16.35 22.96 12.47
CA ILE A 185 15.28 23.51 13.29
C ILE A 185 14.89 22.49 14.35
N THR A 186 14.87 22.94 15.60
CA THR A 186 14.35 22.21 16.76
C THR A 186 13.29 23.05 17.47
N ARG A 187 12.47 22.43 18.30
CA ARG A 187 11.47 23.11 19.14
C ARG A 187 11.52 22.62 20.57
N ASN A 188 10.96 23.41 21.52
CA ASN A 188 11.05 23.09 22.95
C ASN A 188 10.13 21.94 23.37
N ASP A 189 9.01 21.75 22.69
CA ASP A 189 8.04 20.69 22.95
C ASP A 189 7.89 19.77 21.74
N ASN A 190 7.22 18.64 21.93
CA ASN A 190 6.89 17.71 20.85
C ASN A 190 5.36 17.57 20.67
N ASN A 191 4.60 18.62 21.02
CA ASN A 191 3.16 18.65 20.89
C ASN A 191 2.74 18.47 19.42
N HIS A 192 1.70 17.67 19.20
CA HIS A 192 1.16 17.35 17.87
C HIS A 192 2.17 16.65 16.93
N ALA A 193 3.23 16.06 17.46
CA ALA A 193 4.20 15.27 16.71
C ALA A 193 4.63 15.95 15.37
N LYS A 194 4.57 15.25 14.24
CA LYS A 194 4.98 15.76 12.93
C LYS A 194 4.27 17.05 12.52
N ALA A 195 2.94 17.15 12.71
CA ALA A 195 2.19 18.36 12.37
C ALA A 195 2.66 19.58 13.16
N GLY A 196 2.92 19.41 14.46
CA GLY A 196 3.48 20.46 15.31
C GLY A 196 4.87 20.88 14.87
N ASN A 197 5.72 19.94 14.47
CA ASN A 197 7.07 20.21 13.94
C ASN A 197 7.01 21.01 12.62
N LEU A 198 6.16 20.58 11.68
CA LEU A 198 5.94 21.33 10.43
C LEU A 198 5.38 22.72 10.68
N ASN A 199 4.44 22.87 11.62
CA ASN A 199 3.85 24.18 11.97
C ASN A 199 4.89 25.11 12.63
N HIS A 200 5.77 24.59 13.47
CA HIS A 200 6.87 25.35 14.03
C HIS A 200 7.80 25.87 12.91
N ALA A 201 8.19 25.01 11.97
CA ALA A 201 9.01 25.40 10.83
C ALA A 201 8.35 26.48 9.97
N LEU A 202 7.01 26.44 9.79
CA LEU A 202 6.27 27.47 9.06
C LEU A 202 6.44 28.88 9.66
N THR A 203 6.65 29.00 10.97
CA THR A 203 6.87 30.31 11.63
C THR A 203 8.27 30.86 11.43
N LEU A 204 9.24 30.02 11.06
CA LEU A 204 10.66 30.39 10.94
C LEU A 204 11.13 30.54 9.49
N THR A 205 10.31 30.14 8.52
CA THR A 205 10.68 30.08 7.10
C THR A 205 9.71 30.89 6.25
N GLN A 206 10.08 31.20 4.98
CA GLN A 206 9.33 32.15 4.17
C GLN A 206 9.10 31.73 2.69
N GLY A 207 9.46 30.52 2.29
CA GLY A 207 9.26 30.04 0.93
C GLY A 207 7.78 30.10 0.52
N GLU A 208 7.49 30.49 -0.70
CA GLU A 208 6.11 30.57 -1.25
C GLU A 208 5.45 29.19 -1.31
N LEU A 209 6.26 28.16 -1.55
CA LEU A 209 5.85 26.77 -1.57
C LEU A 209 6.61 25.98 -0.50
N ILE A 210 5.94 25.00 0.08
CA ILE A 210 6.49 24.05 1.05
C ILE A 210 6.53 22.67 0.39
N CYS A 211 7.71 22.07 0.32
CA CYS A 211 7.89 20.69 -0.11
C CYS A 211 8.15 19.82 1.11
N VAL A 212 7.41 18.73 1.29
CA VAL A 212 7.55 17.84 2.44
C VAL A 212 8.04 16.47 2.00
N PHE A 213 9.15 16.02 2.57
CA PHE A 213 9.64 14.65 2.47
C PHE A 213 9.75 14.04 3.87
N ASP A 214 9.22 12.83 4.07
CA ASP A 214 9.57 12.04 5.25
C ASP A 214 11.07 11.77 5.24
N CYS A 215 11.67 11.60 6.39
CA CYS A 215 13.11 11.49 6.56
C CYS A 215 13.78 10.28 5.86
N ASP A 216 12.97 9.35 5.36
CA ASP A 216 13.39 8.17 4.58
C ASP A 216 12.99 8.23 3.09
N HIS A 217 12.41 9.35 2.63
CA HIS A 217 11.98 9.54 1.25
C HIS A 217 13.01 10.31 0.44
N VAL A 218 13.73 9.61 -0.43
CA VAL A 218 14.75 10.18 -1.31
C VAL A 218 14.10 10.69 -2.60
N ALA A 219 14.24 11.99 -2.87
CA ALA A 219 13.68 12.64 -4.03
C ALA A 219 14.57 12.48 -5.27
N THR A 220 13.96 12.41 -6.46
CA THR A 220 14.69 12.56 -7.72
C THR A 220 15.06 14.03 -7.96
N ARG A 221 16.12 14.24 -8.74
CA ARG A 221 16.60 15.60 -9.07
C ARG A 221 15.56 16.47 -9.79
N VAL A 222 14.57 15.85 -10.45
CA VAL A 222 13.52 16.56 -11.23
C VAL A 222 12.25 16.80 -10.44
N PHE A 223 12.20 16.51 -9.15
CA PHE A 223 11.00 16.57 -8.33
C PHE A 223 10.27 17.92 -8.41
N LEU A 224 10.99 19.02 -8.17
CA LEU A 224 10.41 20.36 -8.19
C LEU A 224 10.07 20.83 -9.61
N GLN A 225 10.89 20.49 -10.61
CA GLN A 225 10.60 20.81 -12.00
C GLN A 225 9.29 20.18 -12.48
N ALA A 226 8.97 18.97 -11.99
CA ALA A 226 7.74 18.28 -12.36
C ALA A 226 6.50 18.78 -11.61
N THR A 227 6.65 19.31 -10.40
CA THR A 227 5.53 19.62 -9.50
C THR A 227 5.18 21.09 -9.42
N VAL A 228 6.16 21.98 -9.53
CA VAL A 228 5.98 23.43 -9.26
C VAL A 228 5.23 24.17 -10.37
N GLY A 229 5.39 23.78 -11.63
CA GLY A 229 4.76 24.47 -12.76
C GLY A 229 3.23 24.57 -12.67
N GLY A 230 2.59 23.60 -12.01
CA GLY A 230 1.15 23.63 -11.76
C GLY A 230 0.69 24.83 -10.93
N PHE A 231 1.48 25.25 -9.95
CA PHE A 231 1.16 26.40 -9.07
C PHE A 231 1.25 27.75 -9.79
N LEU A 232 2.11 27.85 -10.79
CA LEU A 232 2.19 29.05 -11.64
C LEU A 232 1.00 29.13 -12.59
N LYS A 233 0.51 27.99 -13.07
CA LYS A 233 -0.62 27.93 -14.00
C LYS A 233 -1.97 28.15 -13.31
N ASP A 234 -2.14 27.68 -12.08
CA ASP A 234 -3.40 27.79 -11.33
C ASP A 234 -3.15 28.40 -9.93
N PRO A 235 -3.50 29.67 -9.72
CA PRO A 235 -3.34 30.34 -8.42
C PRO A 235 -4.15 29.67 -7.29
N MET A 236 -5.25 28.97 -7.61
CA MET A 236 -6.07 28.26 -6.64
C MET A 236 -5.54 26.85 -6.32
N LEU A 237 -4.41 26.44 -6.89
CA LEU A 237 -3.79 25.15 -6.58
C LEU A 237 -3.05 25.25 -5.25
N ALA A 238 -3.53 24.51 -4.22
CA ALA A 238 -2.92 24.46 -2.90
C ALA A 238 -1.93 23.29 -2.75
N LEU A 239 -2.16 22.18 -3.46
CA LEU A 239 -1.44 20.92 -3.25
C LEU A 239 -1.17 20.22 -4.58
N VAL A 240 0.07 19.77 -4.76
CA VAL A 240 0.44 18.72 -5.73
C VAL A 240 1.01 17.55 -4.97
N GLN A 241 0.34 16.40 -5.04
CA GLN A 241 0.75 15.13 -4.44
C GLN A 241 1.33 14.22 -5.51
N THR A 242 2.44 13.53 -5.21
CA THR A 242 2.97 12.43 -6.03
C THR A 242 2.82 11.10 -5.29
N PRO A 243 2.89 9.93 -5.97
CA PRO A 243 2.78 8.63 -5.30
C PRO A 243 3.84 8.44 -4.22
N HIS A 244 3.46 7.83 -3.09
CA HIS A 244 4.44 7.22 -2.21
C HIS A 244 4.90 5.91 -2.86
N TYR A 245 6.13 5.88 -3.30
CA TYR A 245 6.78 4.70 -3.81
C TYR A 245 7.71 4.13 -2.75
N PHE A 246 7.81 2.80 -2.63
CA PHE A 246 8.70 2.15 -1.69
C PHE A 246 9.74 1.32 -2.45
N TYR A 247 11.02 1.58 -2.18
CA TYR A 247 12.10 0.85 -2.83
C TYR A 247 12.54 -0.41 -2.08
N SER A 248 12.22 -0.54 -0.79
CA SER A 248 12.37 -1.78 -0.03
C SER A 248 11.10 -2.63 -0.08
N PRO A 249 11.20 -3.97 0.00
CA PRO A 249 10.02 -4.84 0.02
C PRO A 249 9.27 -4.71 1.35
N ASP A 250 7.94 -4.68 1.27
CA ASP A 250 7.08 -4.76 2.44
C ASP A 250 7.02 -6.19 3.03
N PRO A 251 6.41 -6.41 4.22
CA PRO A 251 6.30 -7.74 4.81
C PRO A 251 5.58 -8.76 3.94
N PHE A 252 4.61 -8.35 3.13
CA PHE A 252 3.90 -9.28 2.24
C PHE A 252 4.78 -9.72 1.08
N GLU A 253 5.45 -8.78 0.41
CA GLU A 253 6.37 -9.05 -0.70
C GLU A 253 7.51 -9.98 -0.25
N ARG A 254 8.06 -9.73 0.93
CA ARG A 254 9.21 -10.45 1.48
C ARG A 254 8.82 -11.80 2.06
N ASN A 255 7.85 -11.82 2.99
CA ASN A 255 7.55 -13.00 3.80
C ASN A 255 6.82 -14.09 3.02
N LEU A 256 6.05 -13.71 1.98
CA LEU A 256 5.43 -14.65 1.05
C LEU A 256 6.34 -15.02 -0.13
N SER A 257 7.57 -14.48 -0.19
CA SER A 257 8.54 -14.74 -1.27
C SER A 257 8.02 -14.43 -2.67
N VAL A 258 7.07 -13.50 -2.77
CA VAL A 258 6.47 -13.11 -4.07
C VAL A 258 7.20 -11.95 -4.72
N GLY A 259 8.03 -11.22 -3.95
CA GLY A 259 8.78 -10.06 -4.40
C GLY A 259 7.89 -9.02 -5.07
N ARG A 260 8.45 -8.24 -5.96
CA ARG A 260 7.74 -7.18 -6.71
C ARG A 260 6.80 -7.70 -7.82
N ASN A 261 6.61 -9.01 -7.96
CA ASN A 261 5.70 -9.58 -8.95
C ASN A 261 4.23 -9.30 -8.61
N ILE A 262 3.92 -9.07 -7.35
CA ILE A 262 2.59 -8.73 -6.86
C ILE A 262 2.57 -7.23 -6.49
N PRO A 263 1.52 -6.47 -6.86
CA PRO A 263 1.37 -5.09 -6.41
C PRO A 263 1.27 -5.02 -4.88
N ASN A 264 2.03 -4.12 -4.26
CA ASN A 264 1.93 -3.93 -2.81
C ASN A 264 0.57 -3.32 -2.41
N GLU A 265 0.26 -3.35 -1.11
CA GLU A 265 -1.03 -2.90 -0.57
C GLU A 265 -1.40 -1.47 -0.99
N GLY A 266 -0.44 -0.54 -1.01
CA GLY A 266 -0.67 0.87 -1.27
C GLY A 266 -0.88 1.23 -2.74
N MET A 267 -0.53 0.38 -3.70
CA MET A 267 -0.52 0.75 -5.12
C MET A 267 -1.89 1.11 -5.68
N LEU A 268 -2.96 0.49 -5.21
CA LEU A 268 -4.32 0.83 -5.63
C LEU A 268 -4.68 2.26 -5.21
N PHE A 269 -4.29 2.64 -4.00
CA PHE A 269 -4.56 3.96 -3.45
C PHE A 269 -3.70 5.04 -4.12
N TYR A 270 -2.37 4.85 -4.19
CA TYR A 270 -1.42 5.80 -4.80
C TYR A 270 -1.41 5.77 -6.34
N GLY A 271 -2.33 5.10 -6.97
CA GLY A 271 -2.55 5.07 -8.40
C GLY A 271 -3.98 5.48 -8.76
N PRO A 272 -4.83 4.53 -9.20
CA PRO A 272 -6.14 4.84 -9.78
C PRO A 272 -7.09 5.55 -8.82
N ILE A 273 -7.03 5.31 -7.50
CA ILE A 273 -7.90 6.01 -6.54
C ILE A 273 -7.53 7.49 -6.45
N GLN A 274 -6.25 7.83 -6.30
CA GLN A 274 -5.83 9.24 -6.26
C GLN A 274 -6.02 9.94 -7.60
N GLN A 275 -5.81 9.25 -8.74
CA GLN A 275 -6.14 9.79 -10.07
C GLN A 275 -7.64 10.07 -10.22
N GLY A 276 -8.49 9.23 -9.65
CA GLY A 276 -9.93 9.44 -9.64
C GLY A 276 -10.35 10.55 -8.68
N ASN A 277 -9.75 10.61 -7.51
CA ASN A 277 -9.94 11.73 -6.57
C ASN A 277 -9.55 13.06 -7.22
N ASP A 278 -8.47 13.09 -7.98
CA ASP A 278 -8.03 14.27 -8.72
C ASP A 278 -9.07 14.75 -9.73
N ASN A 279 -9.74 13.84 -10.44
CA ASN A 279 -10.83 14.19 -11.35
C ASN A 279 -11.98 14.94 -10.66
N TRP A 280 -12.18 14.66 -9.36
CA TRP A 280 -13.22 15.30 -8.54
C TRP A 280 -12.69 16.41 -7.64
N ASN A 281 -11.42 16.83 -7.83
CA ASN A 281 -10.74 17.79 -6.94
C ASN A 281 -10.77 17.34 -5.48
N ALA A 282 -10.52 16.05 -5.24
CA ALA A 282 -10.56 15.41 -3.93
C ALA A 282 -9.26 14.67 -3.57
N THR A 283 -8.17 14.92 -4.33
CA THR A 283 -6.83 14.45 -3.94
C THR A 283 -6.45 15.07 -2.61
N PHE A 284 -5.93 14.27 -1.69
CA PHE A 284 -5.48 14.78 -0.40
C PHE A 284 -4.00 14.55 -0.18
N PHE A 285 -3.43 15.32 0.72
CA PHE A 285 -2.06 15.21 1.18
C PHE A 285 -1.86 13.88 1.90
N CYS A 286 -0.76 13.19 1.60
CA CYS A 286 -0.44 11.87 2.15
C CYS A 286 0.76 11.91 3.11
N GLY A 287 1.11 13.08 3.61
CA GLY A 287 2.16 13.28 4.60
C GLY A 287 3.56 13.54 4.03
N SER A 288 3.86 13.07 2.82
CA SER A 288 5.17 13.20 2.17
C SER A 288 5.03 13.29 0.65
N CYS A 289 6.12 13.54 -0.05
CA CYS A 289 6.20 13.58 -1.52
C CYS A 289 5.20 14.58 -2.14
N ALA A 290 5.05 15.73 -1.52
CA ALA A 290 4.09 16.75 -1.92
C ALA A 290 4.67 18.15 -1.86
N VAL A 291 4.11 19.04 -2.73
CA VAL A 291 4.35 20.47 -2.69
C VAL A 291 3.04 21.16 -2.32
N ILE A 292 3.10 22.12 -1.40
CA ILE A 292 1.94 22.79 -0.81
C ILE A 292 2.15 24.31 -0.88
N ARG A 293 1.12 25.06 -1.24
CA ARG A 293 1.15 26.53 -1.23
C ARG A 293 1.07 27.06 0.20
N ARG A 294 2.06 27.88 0.62
CA ARG A 294 2.08 28.49 1.96
C ARG A 294 0.84 29.32 2.26
N GLU A 295 0.35 30.07 1.29
CA GLU A 295 -0.86 30.88 1.45
C GLU A 295 -2.08 30.04 1.85
N ALA A 296 -2.25 28.87 1.23
CA ALA A 296 -3.34 27.96 1.57
C ALA A 296 -3.19 27.40 3.01
N LEU A 297 -1.95 27.08 3.44
CA LEU A 297 -1.68 26.70 4.83
C LEU A 297 -2.02 27.82 5.81
N ALA A 298 -1.62 29.05 5.49
CA ALA A 298 -1.90 30.22 6.35
C ALA A 298 -3.41 30.43 6.54
N GLN A 299 -4.22 30.25 5.50
CA GLN A 299 -5.68 30.42 5.57
C GLN A 299 -6.39 29.38 6.46
N ILE A 300 -5.81 28.19 6.65
CA ILE A 300 -6.36 27.14 7.53
C ILE A 300 -5.68 27.08 8.90
N GLY A 301 -4.72 27.99 9.17
CA GLY A 301 -3.96 28.03 10.43
C GLY A 301 -2.80 27.03 10.53
N GLY A 302 -2.26 26.55 9.40
CA GLY A 302 -1.17 25.60 9.31
C GLY A 302 -1.65 24.16 9.05
N PHE A 303 -0.76 23.19 9.25
CA PHE A 303 -1.12 21.78 9.17
C PHE A 303 -2.09 21.42 10.31
N ALA A 304 -3.10 20.61 9.99
CA ALA A 304 -4.13 20.20 10.96
C ALA A 304 -3.50 19.40 12.11
N VAL A 305 -3.96 19.66 13.34
CA VAL A 305 -3.42 19.03 14.57
C VAL A 305 -4.48 18.23 15.34
N GLU A 306 -5.73 18.25 14.87
CA GLU A 306 -6.87 17.68 15.58
C GLU A 306 -6.97 16.16 15.45
N THR A 307 -6.28 15.57 14.48
CA THR A 307 -6.32 14.13 14.17
C THR A 307 -4.93 13.58 13.93
N VAL A 308 -4.74 12.28 14.10
CA VAL A 308 -3.43 11.63 13.90
C VAL A 308 -3.09 11.36 12.42
N THR A 309 -3.98 11.70 11.49
CA THR A 309 -3.75 11.79 10.05
C THR A 309 -3.92 13.26 9.64
N GLU A 310 -2.99 14.06 10.10
CA GLU A 310 -2.93 15.51 9.89
C GLU A 310 -2.92 15.88 8.42
N ASP A 311 -2.36 15.02 7.60
CA ASP A 311 -2.20 15.16 6.16
C ASP A 311 -3.55 15.18 5.43
N ALA A 312 -4.33 14.10 5.55
CA ALA A 312 -5.66 14.02 4.94
C ALA A 312 -6.59 15.11 5.49
N HIS A 313 -6.49 15.44 6.78
CA HIS A 313 -7.29 16.48 7.40
C HIS A 313 -6.92 17.91 6.90
N THR A 314 -5.62 18.17 6.71
CA THR A 314 -5.13 19.42 6.12
C THR A 314 -5.71 19.62 4.71
N ALA A 315 -5.68 18.57 3.87
CA ALA A 315 -6.26 18.66 2.53
C ALA A 315 -7.79 18.86 2.53
N LEU A 316 -8.50 18.20 3.45
CA LEU A 316 -9.94 18.42 3.63
C LEU A 316 -10.25 19.88 3.95
N LYS A 317 -9.49 20.52 4.85
CA LYS A 317 -9.63 21.94 5.18
C LYS A 317 -9.36 22.85 3.98
N PHE A 318 -8.33 22.56 3.16
CA PHE A 318 -8.09 23.30 1.91
C PHE A 318 -9.31 23.29 0.99
N GLN A 319 -9.84 22.08 0.74
CA GLN A 319 -10.95 21.90 -0.19
C GLN A 319 -12.25 22.50 0.33
N ARG A 320 -12.46 22.57 1.65
CA ARG A 320 -13.58 23.30 2.26
C ARG A 320 -13.54 24.81 1.98
N LEU A 321 -12.36 25.37 1.80
CA LEU A 321 -12.16 26.78 1.41
C LEU A 321 -12.16 26.99 -0.12
N GLY A 322 -12.37 25.94 -0.90
CA GLY A 322 -12.41 26.00 -2.36
C GLY A 322 -11.04 25.88 -3.04
N TRP A 323 -9.97 25.63 -2.29
CA TRP A 323 -8.66 25.35 -2.86
C TRP A 323 -8.67 24.05 -3.68
N LYS A 324 -7.82 24.01 -4.70
CA LYS A 324 -7.66 22.84 -5.56
C LYS A 324 -6.47 21.99 -5.13
N SER A 325 -6.56 20.71 -5.44
CA SER A 325 -5.47 19.76 -5.30
C SER A 325 -5.24 19.01 -6.61
N ALA A 326 -4.03 18.49 -6.80
CA ALA A 326 -3.67 17.75 -8.00
C ALA A 326 -2.86 16.50 -7.62
N PHE A 327 -3.03 15.44 -8.39
CA PHE A 327 -2.24 14.22 -8.29
C PHE A 327 -1.42 13.99 -9.56
N LEU A 328 -0.11 13.95 -9.42
CA LEU A 328 0.82 13.63 -10.50
C LEU A 328 1.29 12.18 -10.34
N ASP A 329 0.75 11.28 -11.16
CA ASP A 329 1.05 9.82 -11.10
C ASP A 329 2.43 9.49 -11.70
N ILE A 330 3.45 10.10 -11.13
CA ILE A 330 4.87 9.83 -11.44
C ILE A 330 5.59 9.64 -10.12
N PRO A 331 6.25 8.50 -9.88
CA PRO A 331 7.04 8.30 -8.68
C PRO A 331 8.32 9.14 -8.74
N LEU A 332 8.31 10.29 -8.11
CA LEU A 332 9.41 11.26 -8.08
C LEU A 332 10.20 11.22 -6.76
N ALA A 333 9.74 10.45 -5.80
CA ALA A 333 10.44 10.16 -4.56
C ALA A 333 10.11 8.74 -4.11
N ALA A 334 11.03 8.13 -3.34
CA ALA A 334 10.84 6.78 -2.83
C ALA A 334 11.38 6.65 -1.41
N GLY A 335 10.68 5.86 -0.60
CA GLY A 335 10.99 5.64 0.81
C GLY A 335 11.17 4.17 1.18
N LEU A 336 11.36 3.94 2.47
CA LEU A 336 11.41 2.61 3.06
C LEU A 336 10.00 2.11 3.38
N ALA A 337 9.68 0.90 2.97
CA ALA A 337 8.50 0.20 3.47
C ALA A 337 8.71 -0.21 4.94
N THR A 338 7.63 -0.52 5.64
CA THR A 338 7.73 -1.12 6.97
C THR A 338 8.46 -2.46 6.90
N GLU A 339 9.46 -2.65 7.76
CA GLU A 339 10.34 -3.81 7.67
C GLU A 339 9.76 -5.07 8.31
N ARG A 340 8.93 -4.93 9.36
CA ARG A 340 8.31 -6.02 10.11
C ARG A 340 6.80 -5.93 10.10
N LEU A 341 6.13 -7.09 10.15
CA LEU A 341 4.67 -7.17 10.14
C LEU A 341 4.04 -6.43 11.32
N VAL A 342 4.62 -6.54 12.51
CA VAL A 342 4.11 -5.83 13.70
C VAL A 342 4.15 -4.30 13.49
N VAL A 343 5.22 -3.78 12.89
CA VAL A 343 5.37 -2.36 12.57
C VAL A 343 4.35 -1.92 11.53
N HIS A 344 4.10 -2.77 10.53
CA HIS A 344 3.06 -2.56 9.53
C HIS A 344 1.67 -2.46 10.17
N VAL A 345 1.32 -3.39 11.05
CA VAL A 345 0.04 -3.38 11.80
C VAL A 345 -0.12 -2.10 12.63
N ILE A 346 0.94 -1.67 13.34
CA ILE A 346 0.94 -0.43 14.13
C ILE A 346 0.68 0.79 13.22
N GLN A 347 1.36 0.87 12.08
CA GLN A 347 1.19 1.96 11.12
C GLN A 347 -0.24 2.00 10.57
N ARG A 348 -0.80 0.86 10.16
CA ARG A 348 -2.17 0.78 9.65
C ARG A 348 -3.21 1.09 10.73
N THR A 349 -2.97 0.68 11.97
CA THR A 349 -3.83 1.02 13.11
C THR A 349 -3.86 2.52 13.35
N ARG A 350 -2.72 3.22 13.24
CA ARG A 350 -2.65 4.68 13.33
C ARG A 350 -3.47 5.34 12.23
N TRP A 351 -3.33 4.91 10.98
CA TRP A 351 -4.09 5.46 9.86
C TRP A 351 -5.60 5.22 10.01
N ALA A 352 -5.99 4.00 10.39
CA ALA A 352 -7.39 3.67 10.64
C ALA A 352 -8.00 4.55 11.73
N ARG A 353 -7.26 4.78 12.82
CA ARG A 353 -7.68 5.70 13.89
C ARG A 353 -7.84 7.11 13.36
N GLY A 354 -6.85 7.65 12.65
CA GLY A 354 -6.88 9.02 12.14
C GLY A 354 -8.02 9.28 11.17
N MET A 355 -8.25 8.38 10.21
CA MET A 355 -9.38 8.51 9.27
C MET A 355 -10.73 8.39 9.98
N THR A 356 -10.84 7.53 11.00
CA THR A 356 -12.03 7.47 11.86
C THR A 356 -12.21 8.74 12.70
N GLN A 357 -11.12 9.35 13.18
CA GLN A 357 -11.16 10.64 13.88
C GLN A 357 -11.69 11.74 12.97
N ILE A 358 -11.18 11.88 11.74
CA ILE A 358 -11.67 12.89 10.78
C ILE A 358 -13.18 12.69 10.56
N PHE A 359 -13.63 11.44 10.34
CA PHE A 359 -15.04 11.13 10.17
C PHE A 359 -15.91 11.60 11.36
N ARG A 360 -15.36 11.59 12.57
CA ARG A 360 -16.05 11.98 13.81
C ARG A 360 -15.98 13.48 14.13
N VAL A 361 -14.86 14.13 13.84
CA VAL A 361 -14.62 15.55 14.24
C VAL A 361 -14.84 16.55 13.11
N ASP A 362 -14.58 16.14 11.87
CA ASP A 362 -14.82 16.97 10.66
C ASP A 362 -15.45 16.14 9.53
N ASN A 363 -16.69 15.67 9.77
CA ASN A 363 -17.36 14.76 8.86
C ASN A 363 -17.54 15.36 7.46
N PRO A 364 -17.03 14.71 6.38
CA PRO A 364 -17.11 15.24 5.03
C PRO A 364 -18.54 15.28 4.47
N LEU A 365 -19.46 14.44 4.98
CA LEU A 365 -20.85 14.44 4.53
C LEU A 365 -21.63 15.69 4.97
N PHE A 366 -21.21 16.28 6.08
CA PHE A 366 -21.82 17.45 6.66
C PHE A 366 -20.88 18.67 6.52
N GLY A 367 -21.32 19.81 6.89
CA GLY A 367 -20.55 21.05 6.77
C GLY A 367 -20.54 21.62 5.34
N ARG A 368 -19.99 22.83 5.22
CA ARG A 368 -19.97 23.62 3.97
C ARG A 368 -18.66 23.43 3.20
N GLY A 369 -18.64 23.86 1.95
CA GLY A 369 -17.44 24.03 1.12
C GLY A 369 -17.11 22.84 0.21
N LEU A 370 -17.61 21.62 0.46
CA LEU A 370 -17.34 20.45 -0.40
C LEU A 370 -18.46 20.22 -1.41
N THR A 371 -18.10 19.88 -2.64
CA THR A 371 -19.03 19.34 -3.64
C THR A 371 -19.49 17.93 -3.26
N PHE A 372 -20.59 17.47 -3.86
CA PHE A 372 -21.11 16.12 -3.59
C PHE A 372 -20.08 15.02 -3.92
N GLN A 373 -19.36 15.16 -5.01
CA GLN A 373 -18.31 14.20 -5.43
C GLN A 373 -17.14 14.18 -4.46
N GLN A 374 -16.68 15.32 -3.99
CA GLN A 374 -15.65 15.40 -2.95
C GLN A 374 -16.09 14.69 -1.67
N ARG A 375 -17.34 14.89 -1.25
CA ARG A 375 -17.91 14.20 -0.07
C ARG A 375 -17.84 12.69 -0.22
N LEU A 376 -18.17 12.15 -1.39
CA LEU A 376 -18.12 10.71 -1.66
C LEU A 376 -16.67 10.18 -1.69
N CYS A 377 -15.72 10.94 -2.25
CA CYS A 377 -14.30 10.54 -2.27
C CYS A 377 -13.73 10.48 -0.84
N TYR A 378 -14.00 11.49 0.00
CA TYR A 378 -13.59 11.47 1.41
C TYR A 378 -14.31 10.39 2.22
N LEU A 379 -15.61 10.19 1.99
CA LEU A 379 -16.36 9.10 2.60
C LEU A 379 -15.73 7.75 2.27
N SER A 380 -15.36 7.52 1.00
CA SER A 380 -14.67 6.31 0.57
C SER A 380 -13.37 6.08 1.34
N ALA A 381 -12.53 7.12 1.44
CA ALA A 381 -11.26 7.02 2.16
C ALA A 381 -11.43 6.73 3.66
N MET A 382 -12.46 7.28 4.29
CA MET A 382 -12.74 7.08 5.72
C MET A 382 -13.41 5.73 5.99
N LEU A 383 -14.37 5.33 5.16
CA LEU A 383 -15.03 4.02 5.26
C LEU A 383 -14.07 2.88 4.94
N TYR A 384 -13.07 3.09 4.08
CA TYR A 384 -12.08 2.06 3.78
C TYR A 384 -11.50 1.44 5.05
N TYR A 385 -11.17 2.23 6.07
CA TYR A 385 -10.60 1.73 7.32
C TYR A 385 -11.62 1.08 8.28
N GLN A 386 -12.91 1.05 7.92
CA GLN A 386 -13.94 0.33 8.68
C GLN A 386 -14.12 -1.13 8.20
N PHE A 387 -13.29 -1.60 7.25
CA PHE A 387 -13.35 -2.96 6.70
C PHE A 387 -13.17 -4.06 7.76
N ALA A 388 -12.53 -3.75 8.87
CA ALA A 388 -12.07 -4.73 9.85
C ALA A 388 -13.21 -5.59 10.42
N LEU A 389 -14.29 -4.96 10.89
CA LEU A 389 -15.44 -5.68 11.43
C LEU A 389 -16.18 -6.51 10.36
N PRO A 390 -16.56 -5.95 9.19
CA PRO A 390 -17.11 -6.74 8.10
C PRO A 390 -16.23 -7.93 7.70
N ARG A 391 -14.92 -7.75 7.64
CA ARG A 391 -13.98 -8.83 7.28
C ARG A 391 -14.00 -9.97 8.29
N VAL A 392 -13.99 -9.67 9.58
CA VAL A 392 -14.10 -10.70 10.63
C VAL A 392 -15.44 -11.43 10.51
N VAL A 393 -16.54 -10.71 10.29
CA VAL A 393 -17.86 -11.32 10.08
C VAL A 393 -17.84 -12.30 8.91
N PHE A 394 -17.30 -11.91 7.74
CA PHE A 394 -17.24 -12.80 6.57
C PHE A 394 -16.39 -14.05 6.79
N VAL A 395 -15.26 -13.92 7.47
CA VAL A 395 -14.36 -15.05 7.75
C VAL A 395 -15.01 -16.04 8.71
N THR A 396 -15.78 -15.54 9.70
CA THR A 396 -16.35 -16.37 10.75
C THR A 396 -17.80 -16.82 10.48
N ALA A 397 -18.49 -16.21 9.52
CA ALA A 397 -19.88 -16.49 9.19
C ALA A 397 -20.22 -18.00 9.01
N PRO A 398 -19.41 -18.81 8.31
CA PRO A 398 -19.70 -20.23 8.14
C PRO A 398 -19.77 -21.01 9.46
N LEU A 399 -19.06 -20.56 10.51
CA LEU A 399 -19.04 -21.23 11.81
C LEU A 399 -20.41 -21.29 12.47
N ALA A 400 -21.27 -20.27 12.24
CA ALA A 400 -22.62 -20.23 12.78
C ALA A 400 -23.43 -21.46 12.34
N TYR A 401 -23.34 -21.84 11.08
CA TYR A 401 -24.05 -23.01 10.56
C TYR A 401 -23.29 -24.32 10.82
N LEU A 402 -21.99 -24.35 10.57
CA LEU A 402 -21.19 -25.58 10.65
C LEU A 402 -21.12 -26.13 12.07
N LEU A 403 -20.97 -25.29 13.10
CA LEU A 403 -20.84 -25.70 14.49
C LEU A 403 -22.17 -25.70 15.26
N PHE A 404 -23.08 -24.75 14.96
CA PHE A 404 -24.26 -24.50 15.78
C PHE A 404 -25.59 -24.66 15.03
N ASN A 405 -25.55 -25.00 13.74
CA ASN A 405 -26.73 -25.12 12.85
C ASN A 405 -27.63 -23.87 12.81
N LEU A 406 -27.03 -22.67 12.97
CA LEU A 406 -27.73 -21.39 12.92
C LEU A 406 -27.85 -20.90 11.48
N ASN A 407 -29.10 -20.66 11.02
CA ASN A 407 -29.39 -20.19 9.68
C ASN A 407 -29.27 -18.65 9.61
N ILE A 408 -28.11 -18.13 9.22
CA ILE A 408 -27.86 -16.68 9.10
C ILE A 408 -28.28 -16.12 7.72
N ILE A 409 -28.58 -17.00 6.75
CA ILE A 409 -29.16 -16.68 5.45
C ILE A 409 -30.32 -17.66 5.23
N TYR A 410 -31.55 -17.18 5.35
CA TYR A 410 -32.74 -18.03 5.20
C TYR A 410 -33.12 -18.13 3.72
N SER A 411 -32.57 -19.11 3.00
CA SER A 411 -32.93 -19.41 1.61
C SER A 411 -32.33 -20.78 1.20
N SER A 412 -32.80 -21.35 0.09
CA SER A 412 -32.18 -22.55 -0.46
C SER A 412 -30.78 -22.26 -0.99
N ALA A 413 -29.86 -23.22 -0.86
CA ALA A 413 -28.49 -23.11 -1.37
C ALA A 413 -28.44 -22.76 -2.86
N SER A 414 -29.32 -23.39 -3.67
CA SER A 414 -29.45 -23.13 -5.11
C SER A 414 -29.79 -21.66 -5.39
N LEU A 415 -30.73 -21.07 -4.66
CA LEU A 415 -31.13 -19.69 -4.85
C LEU A 415 -30.05 -18.72 -4.42
N ILE A 416 -29.40 -18.97 -3.26
CA ILE A 416 -28.26 -18.18 -2.80
C ILE A 416 -27.14 -18.14 -3.87
N VAL A 417 -26.72 -19.29 -4.36
CA VAL A 417 -25.64 -19.41 -5.35
C VAL A 417 -26.02 -18.74 -6.67
N SER A 418 -27.30 -18.85 -7.12
CA SER A 418 -27.74 -18.24 -8.38
C SER A 418 -27.68 -16.71 -8.38
N TYR A 419 -27.85 -16.06 -7.22
CA TYR A 419 -27.70 -14.60 -7.07
C TYR A 419 -26.28 -14.18 -6.69
N ALA A 420 -25.63 -14.90 -5.77
CA ALA A 420 -24.32 -14.53 -5.25
C ALA A 420 -23.18 -14.74 -6.26
N LEU A 421 -23.18 -15.89 -6.98
CA LEU A 421 -22.09 -16.25 -7.88
C LEU A 421 -21.89 -15.23 -9.02
N PRO A 422 -22.95 -14.79 -9.77
CA PRO A 422 -22.80 -13.77 -10.79
C PRO A 422 -22.31 -12.44 -10.23
N HIS A 423 -22.83 -12.01 -9.07
CA HIS A 423 -22.36 -10.80 -8.38
C HIS A 423 -20.86 -10.87 -8.09
N LEU A 424 -20.40 -11.92 -7.41
CA LEU A 424 -19.00 -12.10 -7.03
C LEU A 424 -18.09 -12.18 -8.24
N PHE A 425 -18.46 -13.02 -9.23
CA PHE A 425 -17.67 -13.18 -10.43
C PHE A 425 -17.50 -11.85 -11.19
N LEU A 426 -18.60 -11.12 -11.38
CA LEU A 426 -18.56 -9.85 -12.13
C LEU A 426 -17.81 -8.76 -11.35
N ALA A 427 -17.95 -8.70 -10.03
CA ALA A 427 -17.19 -7.76 -9.21
C ALA A 427 -15.67 -8.03 -9.29
N ILE A 428 -15.24 -9.29 -9.22
CA ILE A 428 -13.84 -9.70 -9.37
C ILE A 428 -13.35 -9.42 -10.82
N TYR A 429 -14.11 -9.84 -11.82
CA TYR A 429 -13.70 -9.71 -13.22
C TYR A 429 -13.58 -8.24 -13.66
N VAL A 430 -14.57 -7.41 -13.33
CA VAL A 430 -14.55 -5.98 -13.65
C VAL A 430 -13.48 -5.27 -12.81
N GLY A 431 -13.34 -5.60 -11.54
CA GLY A 431 -12.28 -5.09 -10.67
C GLY A 431 -10.88 -5.39 -11.21
N SER A 432 -10.62 -6.64 -11.60
CA SER A 432 -9.37 -7.07 -12.25
C SER A 432 -9.13 -6.34 -13.57
N ARG A 433 -10.18 -6.13 -14.37
CA ARG A 433 -10.11 -5.39 -15.62
C ARG A 433 -9.74 -3.92 -15.44
N MET A 434 -10.33 -3.26 -14.44
CA MET A 434 -10.14 -1.83 -14.16
C MET A 434 -8.81 -1.57 -13.46
N ASN A 435 -8.50 -2.34 -12.43
CA ASN A 435 -7.44 -2.05 -11.47
C ASN A 435 -6.34 -3.13 -11.43
N GLY A 436 -6.37 -4.14 -12.30
CA GLY A 436 -5.51 -5.32 -12.23
C GLY A 436 -4.02 -5.10 -12.47
N ARG A 437 -3.57 -3.89 -12.73
CA ARG A 437 -2.14 -3.52 -12.70
C ARG A 437 -1.69 -3.03 -11.32
N TYR A 438 -2.65 -2.62 -10.49
CA TYR A 438 -2.43 -1.99 -9.19
C TYR A 438 -2.87 -2.87 -8.02
N ARG A 439 -3.80 -3.80 -8.26
CA ARG A 439 -4.27 -4.76 -7.27
C ARG A 439 -4.66 -6.06 -7.97
N TYR A 440 -3.98 -7.15 -7.67
CA TYR A 440 -4.33 -8.47 -8.20
C TYR A 440 -5.50 -9.07 -7.41
N SER A 441 -6.34 -9.85 -8.10
CA SER A 441 -7.49 -10.53 -7.52
C SER A 441 -7.10 -11.37 -6.31
N PHE A 442 -7.94 -11.34 -5.28
CA PHE A 442 -7.78 -12.07 -4.02
C PHE A 442 -6.65 -11.58 -3.09
N TRP A 443 -5.66 -10.81 -3.58
CA TRP A 443 -4.59 -10.30 -2.70
C TRP A 443 -5.10 -9.29 -1.68
N GLY A 444 -6.17 -8.54 -2.01
CA GLY A 444 -6.87 -7.69 -1.04
C GLY A 444 -7.39 -8.46 0.17
N GLU A 445 -7.85 -9.71 -0.02
CA GLU A 445 -8.32 -10.56 1.07
C GLU A 445 -7.21 -10.80 2.10
N ILE A 446 -5.98 -11.09 1.63
CA ILE A 446 -4.84 -11.34 2.52
C ILE A 446 -4.47 -10.07 3.29
N TYR A 447 -4.36 -8.92 2.60
CA TYR A 447 -4.03 -7.64 3.24
C TYR A 447 -5.06 -7.29 4.32
N ASP A 448 -6.34 -7.41 3.99
CA ASP A 448 -7.43 -7.10 4.91
C ASP A 448 -7.49 -8.08 6.10
N ILE A 449 -7.34 -9.40 5.87
CA ILE A 449 -7.41 -10.40 6.94
C ILE A 449 -6.27 -10.22 7.94
N VAL A 450 -5.03 -9.96 7.46
CA VAL A 450 -3.88 -9.69 8.35
C VAL A 450 -4.18 -8.56 9.33
N LEU A 451 -4.86 -7.51 8.86
CA LEU A 451 -5.14 -6.31 9.64
C LEU A 451 -6.44 -6.38 10.45
N ALA A 452 -7.44 -7.13 9.97
CA ALA A 452 -8.81 -7.06 10.49
C ALA A 452 -8.91 -7.25 12.00
N PHE A 453 -8.31 -8.32 12.53
CA PHE A 453 -8.40 -8.63 13.95
C PHE A 453 -7.73 -7.57 14.85
N HIS A 454 -6.76 -6.84 14.32
CA HIS A 454 -6.06 -5.77 15.04
C HIS A 454 -6.77 -4.42 14.96
N LEU A 455 -7.53 -4.19 13.90
CA LEU A 455 -8.17 -2.90 13.64
C LEU A 455 -9.60 -2.80 14.20
N VAL A 456 -10.31 -3.92 14.44
CA VAL A 456 -11.70 -3.91 14.96
C VAL A 456 -11.82 -3.05 16.21
N LEU A 457 -11.06 -3.37 17.26
CA LEU A 457 -11.17 -2.65 18.53
C LEU A 457 -10.71 -1.18 18.43
N PRO A 458 -9.55 -0.84 17.84
CA PRO A 458 -9.15 0.55 17.67
C PRO A 458 -10.15 1.40 16.88
N THR A 459 -10.73 0.90 15.80
CA THR A 459 -11.71 1.64 14.99
C THR A 459 -13.04 1.84 15.74
N LEU A 460 -13.56 0.81 16.40
CA LEU A 460 -14.77 0.92 17.19
C LEU A 460 -14.60 1.89 18.38
N VAL A 461 -13.49 1.78 19.12
CA VAL A 461 -13.18 2.71 20.23
C VAL A 461 -13.07 4.14 19.72
N THR A 462 -12.40 4.36 18.59
CA THR A 462 -12.27 5.71 18.01
C THR A 462 -13.59 6.23 17.47
N MET A 463 -14.44 5.37 16.94
CA MET A 463 -15.79 5.75 16.50
C MET A 463 -16.63 6.30 17.64
N ILE A 464 -16.49 5.74 18.85
CA ILE A 464 -17.23 6.17 20.04
C ILE A 464 -16.49 7.33 20.75
N PHE A 465 -15.17 7.21 20.93
CA PHE A 465 -14.32 8.13 21.67
C PHE A 465 -13.16 8.68 20.81
N PRO A 466 -13.40 9.61 19.88
CA PRO A 466 -12.40 10.05 18.91
C PRO A 466 -11.15 10.71 19.52
N LYS A 467 -11.26 11.25 20.74
CA LYS A 467 -10.15 11.89 21.46
C LYS A 467 -9.27 10.91 22.26
N ARG A 468 -9.68 9.63 22.39
CA ARG A 468 -8.88 8.62 23.12
C ARG A 468 -7.80 8.02 22.24
N GLY A 469 -6.62 7.80 22.82
CA GLY A 469 -5.49 7.10 22.20
C GLY A 469 -4.22 7.95 22.13
N LYS A 470 -3.06 7.29 22.30
CA LYS A 470 -1.74 7.92 22.17
C LYS A 470 -1.25 7.80 20.72
N PHE A 471 -0.48 8.78 20.28
CA PHE A 471 0.26 8.73 19.03
C PHE A 471 1.48 7.81 19.23
N ASN A 472 1.60 6.75 18.44
CA ASN A 472 2.79 5.90 18.41
C ASN A 472 3.55 6.15 17.13
N VAL A 473 4.81 6.52 17.24
CA VAL A 473 5.73 6.67 16.10
C VAL A 473 6.05 5.28 15.53
N THR A 474 6.18 5.21 14.22
CA THR A 474 6.57 3.98 13.53
C THR A 474 8.08 3.91 13.46
N ASP A 475 8.68 2.87 14.05
CA ASP A 475 10.13 2.64 13.95
C ASP A 475 10.53 2.33 12.51
N LYS A 476 11.67 2.88 12.06
CA LYS A 476 12.25 2.69 10.74
C LYS A 476 13.72 2.31 10.86
N GLY A 477 14.25 1.55 9.90
CA GLY A 477 15.67 1.21 9.82
C GLY A 477 16.12 0.02 10.66
N GLY A 478 15.19 -0.82 11.15
CA GLY A 478 15.51 -2.04 11.91
C GLY A 478 15.73 -3.25 11.00
N LEU A 479 16.98 -3.62 10.71
CA LEU A 479 17.30 -4.81 9.92
C LEU A 479 16.99 -6.10 10.68
N LEU A 480 16.48 -7.08 9.97
CA LEU A 480 16.19 -8.41 10.53
C LEU A 480 17.32 -9.39 10.17
N ASP A 481 18.20 -9.67 11.14
CA ASP A 481 19.33 -10.56 10.93
C ASP A 481 18.96 -12.05 10.96
N VAL A 482 17.91 -12.41 11.73
CA VAL A 482 17.44 -13.80 11.89
C VAL A 482 15.94 -13.86 11.61
N GLY A 483 15.55 -14.81 10.76
CA GLY A 483 14.13 -15.05 10.51
C GLY A 483 13.45 -15.73 11.72
N TYR A 484 12.22 -15.31 12.00
CA TYR A 484 11.39 -15.90 13.07
C TYR A 484 9.91 -15.93 12.65
N PHE A 485 9.08 -16.62 13.42
CA PHE A 485 7.63 -16.60 13.22
C PHE A 485 6.97 -15.76 14.32
N ASP A 486 6.27 -14.70 13.92
CA ASP A 486 5.63 -13.79 14.88
C ASP A 486 4.26 -14.31 15.33
N PHE A 487 4.30 -15.18 16.33
CA PHE A 487 3.09 -15.72 16.96
C PHE A 487 2.22 -14.63 17.62
N THR A 488 2.80 -13.52 18.03
CA THR A 488 2.07 -12.46 18.74
C THR A 488 1.04 -11.80 17.83
N VAL A 489 1.43 -11.50 16.60
CA VAL A 489 0.55 -10.88 15.62
C VAL A 489 -0.53 -11.84 15.14
N VAL A 490 -0.23 -13.15 15.01
CA VAL A 490 -1.18 -14.09 14.39
C VAL A 490 -2.02 -14.90 15.38
N ARG A 491 -1.90 -14.70 16.69
CA ARG A 491 -2.74 -15.40 17.68
C ARG A 491 -4.23 -15.44 17.36
N PRO A 492 -4.91 -14.31 17.09
CA PRO A 492 -6.34 -14.33 16.76
C PRO A 492 -6.62 -15.09 15.47
N HIS A 493 -5.74 -14.97 14.47
CA HIS A 493 -5.86 -15.69 13.20
C HIS A 493 -5.77 -17.20 13.39
N LEU A 494 -4.83 -17.67 14.23
CA LEU A 494 -4.67 -19.10 14.55
C LEU A 494 -5.91 -19.67 15.24
N VAL A 495 -6.49 -18.94 16.21
CA VAL A 495 -7.71 -19.38 16.90
C VAL A 495 -8.84 -19.55 15.88
N VAL A 496 -9.08 -18.55 15.02
CA VAL A 496 -10.15 -18.64 14.01
C VAL A 496 -9.86 -19.71 12.97
N ALA A 497 -8.59 -19.92 12.58
CA ALA A 497 -8.21 -20.99 11.66
C ALA A 497 -8.52 -22.39 12.25
N CYS A 498 -8.22 -22.61 13.52
CA CYS A 498 -8.55 -23.86 14.21
C CYS A 498 -10.07 -24.07 14.28
N LEU A 499 -10.85 -23.01 14.60
CA LEU A 499 -12.30 -23.08 14.63
C LEU A 499 -12.90 -23.37 13.23
N LEU A 500 -12.38 -22.73 12.19
CA LEU A 500 -12.81 -22.99 10.81
C LEU A 500 -12.46 -24.41 10.36
N ALA A 501 -11.25 -24.88 10.68
CA ALA A 501 -10.86 -26.27 10.38
C ALA A 501 -11.79 -27.27 11.09
N LEU A 502 -12.08 -27.04 12.37
CA LEU A 502 -13.05 -27.84 13.12
C LEU A 502 -14.44 -27.78 12.48
N GLY A 503 -14.94 -26.59 12.14
CA GLY A 503 -16.23 -26.40 11.50
C GLY A 503 -16.32 -27.12 10.15
N VAL A 504 -15.29 -27.06 9.32
CA VAL A 504 -15.22 -27.79 8.04
C VAL A 504 -15.29 -29.30 8.27
N VAL A 505 -14.51 -29.83 9.24
CA VAL A 505 -14.55 -31.28 9.57
C VAL A 505 -15.94 -31.68 10.04
N VAL A 506 -16.52 -30.94 10.99
CA VAL A 506 -17.91 -31.18 11.47
C VAL A 506 -18.89 -31.13 10.31
N GLY A 507 -18.80 -30.13 9.42
CA GLY A 507 -19.66 -30.01 8.25
C GLY A 507 -19.53 -31.22 7.30
N ILE A 508 -18.31 -31.69 7.03
CA ILE A 508 -18.08 -32.89 6.20
C ILE A 508 -18.71 -34.13 6.84
N VAL A 509 -18.52 -34.34 8.17
CA VAL A 509 -19.11 -35.46 8.89
C VAL A 509 -20.64 -35.42 8.80
N ARG A 510 -21.26 -34.24 8.98
CA ARG A 510 -22.70 -34.04 8.82
C ARG A 510 -23.16 -34.36 7.39
N ALA A 511 -22.42 -33.95 6.37
CA ALA A 511 -22.77 -34.19 4.98
C ALA A 511 -22.74 -35.68 4.58
N ILE A 512 -21.94 -36.52 5.26
CA ILE A 512 -21.80 -37.97 5.00
C ILE A 512 -22.96 -38.79 5.63
N GLY A 513 -23.96 -38.12 6.27
CA GLY A 513 -25.13 -38.79 6.81
C GLY A 513 -25.13 -38.93 8.35
N HIS A 514 -24.24 -38.24 9.04
CA HIS A 514 -24.19 -38.18 10.51
C HIS A 514 -24.73 -36.82 11.00
N ASP A 515 -25.74 -36.27 10.31
CA ASP A 515 -26.35 -34.99 10.72
C ASP A 515 -27.51 -35.22 11.68
N TYR A 516 -27.29 -34.90 12.95
CA TYR A 516 -28.30 -34.97 14.00
C TYR A 516 -29.36 -33.86 13.90
N PHE A 517 -29.16 -32.85 13.09
CA PHE A 517 -30.05 -31.71 12.94
C PHE A 517 -31.04 -31.86 11.79
N GLY A 518 -30.86 -32.87 10.92
CA GLY A 518 -31.73 -33.07 9.72
C GLY A 518 -31.58 -31.93 8.68
N SER A 519 -30.40 -31.38 8.57
CA SER A 519 -30.14 -30.20 7.71
C SER A 519 -30.08 -30.56 6.23
N ASP A 520 -30.37 -29.57 5.33
CA ASP A 520 -30.20 -29.72 3.90
C ASP A 520 -28.71 -29.91 3.53
N PRO A 521 -28.33 -31.04 2.89
CA PRO A 521 -26.95 -31.30 2.48
C PRO A 521 -26.34 -30.23 1.59
N ASN A 522 -27.15 -29.54 0.78
CA ASN A 522 -26.67 -28.47 -0.10
C ASN A 522 -26.26 -27.22 0.69
N VAL A 523 -26.99 -26.92 1.77
CA VAL A 523 -26.67 -25.80 2.68
C VAL A 523 -25.38 -26.14 3.46
N ILE A 524 -25.20 -27.40 3.91
CA ILE A 524 -23.95 -27.85 4.52
C ILE A 524 -22.80 -27.68 3.54
N ALA A 525 -22.94 -28.18 2.31
CA ALA A 525 -21.90 -28.09 1.28
C ALA A 525 -21.52 -26.64 0.95
N LEU A 526 -22.49 -25.73 0.88
CA LEU A 526 -22.24 -24.30 0.67
C LEU A 526 -21.41 -23.70 1.79
N ASN A 527 -21.77 -24.00 3.07
CA ASN A 527 -21.03 -23.48 4.23
C ASN A 527 -19.64 -24.12 4.38
N VAL A 528 -19.48 -25.41 4.03
CA VAL A 528 -18.16 -26.07 3.96
C VAL A 528 -17.31 -25.41 2.89
N GLY A 529 -17.84 -25.16 1.71
CA GLY A 529 -17.13 -24.45 0.63
C GLY A 529 -16.68 -23.04 1.06
N TRP A 530 -17.55 -22.30 1.72
CA TRP A 530 -17.19 -20.97 2.27
C TRP A 530 -16.16 -21.09 3.40
N GLY A 531 -16.30 -22.07 4.30
CA GLY A 531 -15.31 -22.33 5.35
C GLY A 531 -13.92 -22.65 4.81
N ILE A 532 -13.83 -23.48 3.75
CA ILE A 532 -12.57 -23.79 3.06
C ILE A 532 -11.98 -22.54 2.40
N TYR A 533 -12.80 -21.74 1.72
CA TYR A 533 -12.37 -20.48 1.13
C TYR A 533 -11.78 -19.55 2.21
N SER A 534 -12.50 -19.32 3.30
CA SER A 534 -12.05 -18.49 4.42
C SER A 534 -10.74 -19.03 5.04
N LEU A 535 -10.63 -20.34 5.19
CA LEU A 535 -9.45 -21.00 5.76
C LEU A 535 -8.21 -20.81 4.87
N ILE A 536 -8.34 -20.92 3.54
CA ILE A 536 -7.23 -20.69 2.60
C ILE A 536 -6.65 -19.29 2.78
N PHE A 537 -7.48 -18.26 2.78
CA PHE A 537 -7.02 -16.88 2.90
C PHE A 537 -6.50 -16.55 4.30
N LEU A 538 -7.08 -17.16 5.33
CA LEU A 538 -6.61 -17.02 6.70
C LEU A 538 -5.22 -17.67 6.89
N LEU A 539 -4.99 -18.84 6.28
CA LEU A 539 -3.68 -19.50 6.29
C LEU A 539 -2.64 -18.69 5.49
N ALA A 540 -3.03 -18.10 4.37
CA ALA A 540 -2.17 -17.18 3.61
C ALA A 540 -1.81 -15.93 4.45
N ALA A 541 -2.75 -15.37 5.19
CA ALA A 541 -2.52 -14.26 6.13
C ALA A 541 -1.57 -14.68 7.28
N ILE A 542 -1.72 -15.88 7.82
CA ILE A 542 -0.81 -16.45 8.83
C ILE A 542 0.61 -16.62 8.26
N ALA A 543 0.73 -16.98 6.98
CA ALA A 543 2.04 -17.15 6.33
C ALA A 543 2.85 -15.84 6.30
N VAL A 544 2.20 -14.67 6.26
CA VAL A 544 2.87 -13.36 6.30
C VAL A 544 3.64 -13.15 7.61
N ALA A 545 3.23 -13.80 8.72
CA ALA A 545 3.93 -13.68 10.01
C ALA A 545 5.29 -14.41 10.06
N ARG A 546 5.65 -15.12 9.01
CA ARG A 546 6.98 -15.72 8.88
C ARG A 546 7.97 -14.65 8.43
N GLU A 547 8.52 -13.92 9.41
CA GLU A 547 9.54 -12.93 9.15
C GLU A 547 10.81 -13.56 8.59
N THR A 548 11.20 -13.15 7.39
CA THR A 548 12.38 -13.66 6.71
C THR A 548 13.55 -12.70 6.89
N ARG A 549 14.78 -13.26 6.93
CA ARG A 549 16.01 -12.48 7.07
C ARG A 549 16.10 -11.43 5.95
N GLN A 550 16.46 -10.21 6.31
CA GLN A 550 16.74 -9.13 5.37
C GLN A 550 18.24 -9.15 5.03
N VAL A 551 18.56 -9.64 3.84
CA VAL A 551 19.96 -9.81 3.40
C VAL A 551 20.57 -8.51 2.88
N ARG A 552 19.73 -7.55 2.40
CA ARG A 552 20.22 -6.35 1.74
C ARG A 552 19.73 -5.09 2.43
N LYS A 553 20.67 -4.22 2.78
CA LYS A 553 20.41 -2.89 3.37
C LYS A 553 20.00 -1.84 2.32
N THR A 554 20.50 -1.96 1.08
CA THR A 554 20.38 -0.92 0.05
C THR A 554 19.84 -1.47 -1.26
N ILE A 555 19.15 -0.61 -2.00
CA ILE A 555 18.69 -0.93 -3.35
C ILE A 555 19.91 -0.99 -4.30
N ARG A 556 19.84 -1.88 -5.28
CA ARG A 556 20.77 -1.94 -6.41
C ARG A 556 20.06 -1.53 -7.67
N ILE A 557 20.74 -0.72 -8.46
CA ILE A 557 20.32 -0.31 -9.80
C ILE A 557 21.21 -0.97 -10.82
N ASP A 558 20.62 -1.51 -11.87
CA ASP A 558 21.38 -1.98 -13.02
C ASP A 558 21.85 -0.75 -13.80
N VAL A 559 23.14 -0.49 -13.80
CA VAL A 559 23.71 0.68 -14.46
C VAL A 559 25.11 0.34 -14.96
N ASP A 560 25.38 0.75 -16.19
CA ASP A 560 26.66 0.60 -16.87
C ASP A 560 27.43 1.91 -16.73
N ILE A 561 28.37 1.95 -15.77
CA ILE A 561 29.28 3.08 -15.53
C ILE A 561 30.70 2.60 -15.69
N PRO A 562 31.55 3.29 -16.48
CA PRO A 562 32.97 2.99 -16.55
C PRO A 562 33.61 3.11 -15.17
N VAL A 563 34.39 2.11 -14.79
CA VAL A 563 35.05 2.03 -13.50
C VAL A 563 36.55 1.73 -13.68
N VAL A 564 37.38 2.38 -12.86
CA VAL A 564 38.80 2.08 -12.72
C VAL A 564 38.98 1.44 -11.34
N ILE A 565 39.62 0.28 -11.31
CA ILE A 565 39.89 -0.48 -10.08
C ILE A 565 41.35 -0.28 -9.73
N HIS A 566 41.64 0.22 -8.55
CA HIS A 566 42.97 0.42 -8.01
C HIS A 566 43.29 -0.69 -7.02
N TYR A 567 44.35 -1.43 -7.27
CA TYR A 567 44.85 -2.50 -6.42
C TYR A 567 45.97 -1.99 -5.49
N ALA A 568 46.13 -2.61 -4.35
CA ALA A 568 47.15 -2.25 -3.35
C ALA A 568 48.59 -2.34 -3.88
N SER A 569 48.81 -3.18 -4.89
CA SER A 569 50.11 -3.23 -5.62
C SER A 569 50.42 -2.03 -6.51
N GLY A 570 49.48 -1.09 -6.67
CA GLY A 570 49.58 0.02 -7.60
C GLY A 570 49.14 -0.32 -9.03
N ILE A 571 48.67 -1.54 -9.28
CA ILE A 571 48.10 -1.94 -10.57
C ILE A 571 46.71 -1.31 -10.73
N VAL A 572 46.36 -1.02 -11.98
CA VAL A 572 45.08 -0.40 -12.32
C VAL A 572 44.38 -1.21 -13.40
N SER A 573 43.09 -1.58 -13.19
CA SER A 573 42.27 -2.25 -14.20
C SER A 573 41.04 -1.42 -14.56
N ARG A 574 40.68 -1.41 -15.83
CA ARG A 574 39.46 -0.72 -16.31
C ARG A 574 38.36 -1.72 -16.58
N SER A 575 37.14 -1.36 -16.19
CA SER A 575 35.94 -2.19 -16.41
C SER A 575 34.67 -1.33 -16.38
N HIS A 576 33.54 -2.00 -16.21
CA HIS A 576 32.20 -1.37 -16.13
C HIS A 576 31.37 -1.96 -15.00
N THR A 577 30.52 -1.16 -14.37
CA THR A 577 29.56 -1.67 -13.41
C THR A 577 28.46 -2.47 -14.11
N ALA A 578 28.03 -3.56 -13.51
CA ALA A 578 26.82 -4.28 -13.89
C ALA A 578 25.63 -3.87 -12.99
N ASP A 579 25.90 -3.56 -11.72
CA ASP A 579 24.96 -2.92 -10.80
C ASP A 579 25.70 -2.05 -9.78
N LEU A 580 24.97 -1.07 -9.23
CA LEU A 580 25.48 -0.12 -8.24
C LEU A 580 24.46 0.09 -7.13
N SER A 581 24.94 0.26 -5.89
CA SER A 581 24.14 0.60 -4.71
C SER A 581 24.90 1.55 -3.80
N MET A 582 24.23 2.08 -2.75
CA MET A 582 24.88 2.94 -1.76
C MET A 582 25.96 2.20 -0.94
N GLY A 583 25.96 0.88 -0.88
CA GLY A 583 26.91 0.08 -0.08
C GLY A 583 27.87 -0.77 -0.91
N GLY A 584 27.88 -0.67 -2.25
CA GLY A 584 28.77 -1.44 -3.09
C GLY A 584 28.28 -1.61 -4.52
N CYS A 585 29.09 -2.26 -5.34
CA CYS A 585 28.76 -2.51 -6.74
C CYS A 585 29.15 -3.93 -7.18
N ARG A 586 28.63 -4.32 -8.32
CA ARG A 586 29.07 -5.47 -9.08
C ARG A 586 29.70 -4.96 -10.36
N VAL A 587 30.96 -5.31 -10.57
CA VAL A 587 31.77 -4.88 -11.71
C VAL A 587 31.98 -6.07 -12.62
N VAL A 588 31.93 -5.89 -13.92
CA VAL A 588 32.34 -6.90 -14.90
C VAL A 588 33.77 -7.25 -14.64
N ALA A 589 34.11 -8.51 -14.57
CA ALA A 589 35.47 -8.93 -14.30
C ALA A 589 36.39 -8.51 -15.45
N PRO A 590 37.47 -7.75 -15.19
CA PRO A 590 38.42 -7.36 -16.23
C PRO A 590 39.19 -8.58 -16.74
N ASP A 591 39.65 -8.53 -17.98
CA ASP A 591 40.46 -9.62 -18.59
C ASP A 591 41.79 -9.86 -17.84
N ASN A 592 42.40 -8.79 -17.33
CA ASN A 592 43.59 -8.85 -16.48
C ASN A 592 43.18 -8.84 -15.00
N ARG A 593 42.84 -10.00 -14.48
CA ARG A 593 42.44 -10.15 -13.08
C ARG A 593 43.66 -10.32 -12.18
N HIS A 594 43.77 -9.46 -11.20
CA HIS A 594 44.73 -9.60 -10.10
C HIS A 594 43.99 -10.06 -8.84
N LEU A 595 43.42 -11.29 -8.85
CA LEU A 595 42.60 -11.84 -7.75
C LEU A 595 43.37 -12.10 -6.45
N GLU A 596 44.71 -12.15 -6.53
CA GLU A 596 45.61 -12.30 -5.37
C GLU A 596 45.92 -10.97 -4.69
N ASP A 597 45.51 -9.85 -5.30
CA ASP A 597 45.82 -8.51 -4.86
C ASP A 597 44.55 -7.84 -4.28
N ASP A 598 44.72 -7.16 -3.15
CA ASP A 598 43.62 -6.46 -2.51
C ASP A 598 43.19 -5.22 -3.31
N ILE A 599 41.91 -4.98 -3.42
CA ILE A 599 41.36 -3.78 -4.02
C ILE A 599 41.31 -2.71 -2.94
N GLU A 600 41.99 -1.56 -3.21
CA GLU A 600 42.03 -0.42 -2.28
C GLU A 600 40.88 0.54 -2.52
N GLU A 601 40.66 0.92 -3.77
CA GLU A 601 39.55 1.82 -4.14
C GLU A 601 39.07 1.56 -5.57
N ILE A 602 37.87 2.07 -5.85
CA ILE A 602 37.36 2.15 -7.20
C ILE A 602 37.03 3.60 -7.56
N GLU A 603 37.30 3.95 -8.81
CA GLU A 603 36.97 5.24 -9.38
C GLU A 603 35.81 5.07 -10.36
N LEU A 604 34.62 5.63 -10.02
CA LEU A 604 33.46 5.65 -10.90
C LEU A 604 33.52 6.90 -11.80
N ILE A 605 33.51 6.70 -13.12
CA ILE A 605 33.58 7.78 -14.10
C ILE A 605 32.16 8.26 -14.42
N LEU A 606 31.75 9.34 -13.80
CA LEU A 606 30.40 9.94 -13.95
C LEU A 606 30.45 11.10 -14.94
N GLN A 607 29.28 11.53 -15.42
CA GLN A 607 29.17 12.76 -16.25
C GLN A 607 29.60 14.02 -15.49
N SER A 608 29.47 14.03 -14.16
CA SER A 608 29.89 15.13 -13.27
C SER A 608 31.38 15.12 -12.92
N GLY A 609 32.11 14.10 -13.32
CA GLY A 609 33.52 13.87 -12.96
C GLY A 609 33.72 12.49 -12.35
N ALA A 610 34.95 12.15 -12.06
CA ALA A 610 35.32 10.89 -11.44
C ALA A 610 35.18 10.97 -9.91
N ILE A 611 34.68 9.90 -9.29
CA ILE A 611 34.62 9.77 -7.84
C ILE A 611 35.32 8.49 -7.38
N SER A 612 36.33 8.65 -6.53
CA SER A 612 37.04 7.55 -5.88
C SER A 612 36.33 7.14 -4.61
N ILE A 613 36.12 5.83 -4.44
CA ILE A 613 35.44 5.24 -3.27
C ILE A 613 36.27 4.06 -2.77
N PRO A 614 36.73 4.05 -1.52
CA PRO A 614 37.38 2.89 -0.92
C PRO A 614 36.44 1.68 -0.98
N ALA A 615 36.98 0.55 -1.47
CA ALA A 615 36.16 -0.64 -1.69
C ALA A 615 36.94 -1.93 -1.44
N GLN A 616 36.26 -2.95 -0.93
CA GLN A 616 36.86 -4.25 -0.64
C GLN A 616 36.18 -5.33 -1.47
N LEU A 617 36.94 -6.30 -1.94
CA LEU A 617 36.43 -7.47 -2.66
C LEU A 617 35.73 -8.42 -1.69
N VAL A 618 34.45 -8.66 -1.93
CA VAL A 618 33.65 -9.60 -1.13
C VAL A 618 33.68 -11.01 -1.73
N THR A 619 33.44 -11.10 -3.03
CA THR A 619 33.50 -12.35 -3.80
C THR A 619 33.78 -12.06 -5.27
N SER A 620 34.39 -13.01 -5.94
CA SER A 620 34.57 -12.99 -7.40
C SER A 620 34.02 -14.26 -8.02
N ASP A 621 33.50 -14.15 -9.23
CA ASP A 621 33.17 -15.27 -10.10
C ASP A 621 33.75 -15.01 -11.50
N GLU A 622 33.53 -15.92 -12.45
CA GLU A 622 34.13 -15.81 -13.80
C GLU A 622 33.71 -14.54 -14.54
N ARG A 623 32.58 -13.93 -14.18
CA ARG A 623 32.00 -12.79 -14.90
C ARG A 623 32.04 -11.49 -14.11
N PHE A 624 32.05 -11.56 -12.77
CA PHE A 624 31.83 -10.38 -11.94
C PHE A 624 32.72 -10.37 -10.68
N LEU A 625 33.15 -9.16 -10.32
CA LEU A 625 33.69 -8.82 -9.01
C LEU A 625 32.56 -8.18 -8.18
N ARG A 626 32.38 -8.58 -6.94
CA ARG A 626 31.42 -7.96 -5.99
C ARG A 626 32.19 -7.19 -4.95
N LEU A 627 32.01 -5.88 -4.99
CA LEU A 627 32.73 -4.94 -4.14
C LEU A 627 31.78 -4.35 -3.10
N LYS A 628 32.26 -4.22 -1.87
CA LYS A 628 31.62 -3.51 -0.78
C LYS A 628 32.37 -2.18 -0.57
N PHE A 629 31.64 -1.07 -0.49
CA PHE A 629 32.20 0.23 -0.15
C PHE A 629 32.43 0.33 1.36
N ASP A 630 33.41 1.10 1.75
CA ASP A 630 33.61 1.43 3.15
C ASP A 630 32.42 2.25 3.69
N GLU A 631 32.16 2.14 4.99
CA GLU A 631 31.02 2.83 5.62
C GLU A 631 31.28 4.33 5.77
N ASP A 632 32.55 4.75 5.88
CA ASP A 632 32.99 6.13 6.09
C ASP A 632 33.34 6.88 4.80
N ILE A 633 32.39 6.87 3.85
CA ILE A 633 32.55 7.67 2.62
C ILE A 633 32.38 9.16 2.95
N PRO A 634 33.32 10.06 2.52
CA PRO A 634 33.17 11.50 2.69
C PRO A 634 31.85 12.02 2.13
N LEU A 635 31.18 12.96 2.82
CA LEU A 635 29.85 13.47 2.46
C LEU A 635 29.76 13.98 1.01
N SER A 636 30.83 14.59 0.49
CA SER A 636 30.89 15.04 -0.90
C SER A 636 30.80 13.88 -1.90
N ARG A 637 31.57 12.80 -1.68
CA ARG A 637 31.54 11.58 -2.50
C ARG A 637 30.23 10.83 -2.34
N ARG A 638 29.68 10.77 -1.10
CA ARG A 638 28.38 10.16 -0.84
C ARG A 638 27.24 10.89 -1.56
N ARG A 639 27.28 12.22 -1.61
CA ARG A 639 26.29 13.02 -2.37
C ARG A 639 26.28 12.69 -3.85
N GLU A 640 27.46 12.56 -4.49
CA GLU A 640 27.54 12.15 -5.90
C GLU A 640 27.01 10.71 -6.09
N LEU A 641 27.30 9.80 -5.16
CA LEU A 641 26.76 8.45 -5.20
C LEU A 641 25.22 8.47 -5.06
N VAL A 642 24.65 9.27 -4.14
CA VAL A 642 23.20 9.48 -4.00
C VAL A 642 22.62 10.03 -5.30
N ARG A 643 23.29 10.98 -5.96
CA ARG A 643 22.86 11.56 -7.24
C ARG A 643 22.71 10.51 -8.34
N VAL A 644 23.61 9.54 -8.38
CA VAL A 644 23.63 8.47 -9.39
C VAL A 644 22.70 7.32 -9.05
N VAL A 645 22.62 6.92 -7.77
CA VAL A 645 21.85 5.75 -7.36
C VAL A 645 20.40 6.10 -7.07
N LEU A 646 20.15 7.16 -6.29
CA LEU A 646 18.85 7.44 -5.70
C LEU A 646 18.14 8.63 -6.33
N ALA A 647 18.86 9.67 -6.73
CA ALA A 647 18.28 10.94 -7.19
C ALA A 647 18.21 11.09 -8.71
N ARG A 648 18.46 10.05 -9.50
CA ARG A 648 18.27 10.11 -10.97
C ARG A 648 16.85 10.48 -11.31
N ALA A 649 16.65 11.16 -12.43
CA ALA A 649 15.33 11.58 -12.91
C ALA A 649 14.36 10.40 -13.10
N ASP A 650 14.87 9.24 -13.48
CA ASP A 650 14.15 8.01 -13.78
C ASP A 650 14.29 6.91 -12.71
N ALA A 651 14.91 7.22 -11.55
CA ALA A 651 15.29 6.23 -10.54
C ALA A 651 14.12 5.32 -10.10
N TRP A 652 12.92 5.85 -10.06
CA TRP A 652 11.74 5.15 -9.53
C TRP A 652 10.70 4.81 -10.59
N ILE A 653 10.98 5.11 -11.87
CA ILE A 653 10.10 4.77 -12.98
C ILE A 653 10.29 3.30 -13.33
N ASN A 654 9.27 2.51 -13.07
CA ASN A 654 9.26 1.09 -13.41
C ASN A 654 8.40 0.84 -14.65
N PRO A 655 8.71 -0.20 -15.44
CA PRO A 655 7.82 -0.63 -16.51
C PRO A 655 6.44 -1.00 -15.94
N PRO A 656 5.38 -0.76 -16.71
CA PRO A 656 4.02 -1.07 -16.26
C PRO A 656 3.88 -2.57 -15.97
N ARG A 657 3.31 -2.90 -14.81
CA ARG A 657 3.07 -4.29 -14.41
C ARG A 657 2.11 -4.99 -15.36
N PRO A 658 2.22 -6.31 -15.52
CA PRO A 658 1.25 -7.09 -16.28
C PRO A 658 -0.14 -6.96 -15.67
N GLN A 659 -1.15 -7.13 -16.52
CA GLN A 659 -2.53 -7.18 -16.07
C GLN A 659 -2.76 -8.42 -15.21
N ASP A 660 -3.61 -8.30 -14.19
CA ASP A 660 -4.02 -9.41 -13.34
C ASP A 660 -4.65 -10.54 -14.13
N ASN A 661 -4.38 -11.76 -13.67
CA ASN A 661 -5.11 -12.95 -14.06
C ASN A 661 -5.64 -13.61 -12.77
N PRO A 662 -6.96 -13.59 -12.51
CA PRO A 662 -7.54 -14.09 -11.27
C PRO A 662 -7.18 -15.55 -10.96
N PHE A 663 -7.11 -16.42 -11.97
CA PHE A 663 -6.71 -17.82 -11.78
C PHE A 663 -5.25 -17.92 -11.32
N ARG A 664 -4.33 -17.24 -12.02
CA ARG A 664 -2.92 -17.22 -11.64
C ARG A 664 -2.73 -16.65 -10.23
N SER A 665 -3.46 -15.59 -9.88
CA SER A 665 -3.41 -14.97 -8.56
C SER A 665 -3.87 -15.93 -7.48
N PHE A 666 -4.97 -16.65 -7.69
CA PHE A 666 -5.46 -17.67 -6.75
C PHE A 666 -4.47 -18.82 -6.55
N PHE A 667 -3.91 -19.37 -7.64
CA PHE A 667 -2.90 -20.44 -7.55
C PHE A 667 -1.61 -19.97 -6.88
N THR A 668 -1.21 -18.71 -7.06
CA THR A 668 -0.06 -18.14 -6.34
C THR A 668 -0.31 -18.12 -4.84
N ILE A 669 -1.52 -17.77 -4.40
CA ILE A 669 -1.92 -17.78 -2.99
C ILE A 669 -1.90 -19.22 -2.44
N LEU A 670 -2.46 -20.18 -3.17
CA LEU A 670 -2.38 -21.60 -2.76
C LEU A 670 -0.93 -22.07 -2.60
N ARG A 671 -0.03 -21.65 -3.50
CA ARG A 671 1.40 -21.95 -3.37
C ARG A 671 1.97 -21.35 -2.08
N CYS A 672 1.66 -20.11 -1.74
CA CYS A 672 2.11 -19.48 -0.48
C CYS A 672 1.63 -20.26 0.75
N VAL A 673 0.39 -20.74 0.75
CA VAL A 673 -0.16 -21.60 1.82
C VAL A 673 0.60 -22.92 1.88
N PHE A 674 0.86 -23.57 0.74
CA PHE A 674 1.61 -24.84 0.69
C PHE A 674 3.05 -24.66 1.19
N GLU A 675 3.72 -23.58 0.78
CA GLU A 675 5.08 -23.26 1.23
C GLU A 675 5.17 -23.04 2.75
N LEU A 676 4.12 -22.48 3.39
CA LEU A 676 4.05 -22.37 4.85
C LEU A 676 4.20 -23.74 5.53
N PHE A 677 3.47 -24.76 5.06
CA PHE A 677 3.51 -26.11 5.62
C PHE A 677 4.81 -26.84 5.26
N TRP A 678 5.24 -26.74 4.01
CA TRP A 678 6.45 -27.40 3.52
C TRP A 678 7.71 -26.93 4.25
N LEU A 679 7.86 -25.64 4.43
CA LEU A 679 9.03 -25.05 5.06
C LEU A 679 9.06 -25.30 6.58
N THR A 680 7.90 -25.29 7.25
CA THR A 680 7.80 -25.68 8.66
C THR A 680 8.16 -27.15 8.86
N TRP A 681 7.73 -28.01 7.96
CA TRP A 681 8.09 -29.43 7.97
C TRP A 681 9.62 -29.64 7.75
N LYS A 682 10.20 -28.97 6.76
CA LYS A 682 11.64 -29.05 6.45
C LYS A 682 12.51 -28.58 7.61
N THR A 683 12.13 -27.49 8.25
CA THR A 683 12.86 -26.94 9.42
C THR A 683 12.80 -27.90 10.61
N ARG A 684 11.62 -28.45 10.90
CA ARG A 684 11.46 -29.47 11.97
C ARG A 684 12.27 -30.72 11.69
N ARG A 685 12.31 -31.21 10.44
CA ARG A 685 13.09 -32.38 10.03
C ARG A 685 14.60 -32.14 10.19
N SER A 686 15.07 -30.94 9.78
CA SER A 686 16.48 -30.56 9.95
C SER A 686 16.88 -30.44 11.42
N GLN A 687 16.04 -29.86 12.27
CA GLN A 687 16.28 -29.77 13.72
C GLN A 687 16.28 -31.16 14.37
N ARG A 688 15.35 -32.04 13.97
CA ARG A 688 15.29 -33.42 14.45
C ARG A 688 16.54 -34.22 14.05
N ASN A 689 17.00 -34.05 12.79
CA ASN A 689 18.22 -34.71 12.32
C ASN A 689 19.47 -34.20 13.08
N ARG A 690 19.56 -32.86 13.34
CA ARG A 690 20.66 -32.33 14.16
C ARG A 690 20.63 -32.82 15.61
N ALA A 691 19.44 -32.90 16.20
CA ALA A 691 19.27 -33.43 17.55
C ALA A 691 19.63 -34.94 17.62
N THR A 692 19.28 -35.71 16.58
CA THR A 692 19.66 -37.14 16.48
C THR A 692 21.17 -37.29 16.34
N VAL A 693 21.80 -36.52 15.45
CA VAL A 693 23.28 -36.53 15.27
C VAL A 693 24.01 -36.11 16.55
N ALA A 694 23.50 -35.07 17.25
CA ALA A 694 24.10 -34.67 18.53
C ALA A 694 23.94 -35.72 19.62
N LYS A 695 22.83 -36.48 19.64
CA LYS A 695 22.59 -37.56 20.58
C LYS A 695 23.48 -38.76 20.31
N THR A 696 23.65 -39.12 19.02
CA THR A 696 24.58 -40.22 18.61
C THR A 696 26.03 -39.84 18.91
N ALA A 697 26.44 -38.60 18.69
CA ALA A 697 27.79 -38.11 19.03
C ALA A 697 28.06 -38.09 20.55
N GLN A 698 27.04 -37.87 21.39
CA GLN A 698 27.14 -38.02 22.86
C GLN A 698 27.17 -39.46 23.30
N GLU A 699 26.48 -40.39 22.63
CA GLU A 699 26.50 -41.82 22.91
C GLU A 699 27.81 -42.48 22.45
N ASP A 700 28.45 -42.00 21.37
CA ASP A 700 29.73 -42.48 20.83
C ASP A 700 30.96 -41.85 21.51
N GLY A 701 30.81 -40.99 22.52
CA GLY A 701 31.92 -40.44 23.32
C GLY A 701 32.90 -39.55 22.60
N THR A 702 32.52 -38.94 21.46
CA THR A 702 33.34 -38.09 20.62
C THR A 702 33.14 -36.57 20.86
N LEU A 703 32.72 -36.19 22.09
CA LEU A 703 32.75 -34.80 22.59
C LEU A 703 33.30 -34.76 24.01
#